data_861fb79c09977c49a6e336fe556f87ad
#
_entry.id   861fb79c09977c49a6e336fe556f87ad
#
_cell.length_a   1.000
_cell.length_b   1.000
_cell.length_c   1.000
_cell.angle_alpha   90.00
_cell.angle_beta   90.00
_cell.angle_gamma   90.00
#
_symmetry.space_group_name_H-M   'P 1'
#
loop_
_entity.id
_entity.type
_entity.pdbx_description
1 polymer ?
#
loop_
_entity_poly.entity_id
_entity_poly.type
_entity_poly.pdbx_seq_one_letter_code
_entity_poly.pdbx_strand_id
1 'polypeptide(L)'
;TQDEIESLEAVYPGLTDVLPLSPLQEGLHFHTVYGNESGAADLYAIQLVFDLEGEFDSSAMRLAAQTLLDRRPNLRAAFVHQESGRPVQVIPTSADVPWQDVDLTVFDEADREAESARILDEDRARRFDPAAPPLLRFTALRLGDRRHRLVLTNHHLLWDGWSVPIAVRELFELYAHRGDGSALPEPPQFRDHLGWLSRQDRTAAVEAWRRALAGLEEPTLLAPARTEDLPTVPARHSVLLSESLTGTLHTWARSRGLTVNTLLQASWALLLARLTGRDDVVFGATVSGRPADLPGAEDMVGLFSNTLPVRLVLDPAETVASLLARLQDEQADLMEHQHLGLSEITASTGLGELFDTLLVFENYPLDPGVLDLPGTGLRAVDARVRDAAHYPLSLAVVPGDRLELRFDHRPDAFTSAEAELLGARLRGLLELIVTEPDRPVGRIGVITPDETDRLRAEWDSTTRDIRFATFPELFQAQAARTPDSTAVVSDEADGPSTELTYAELDERANHLAHLLIARNIGPESVVGLLLPRSVDQVVAVLAVTKAGGAFLPIDPEYPAERIAYVIDDARPALLLVDRDTSRKLSEIGTGTAALVLGGDIAPDRPGHSPTDADRLAPLTVDSPAYVIYTSGSTGNPKGVMVTHCGVANLAGSQIERFAVHEGSRVLQFASPSFDAAFSELCLALLSGSALVLAPAERLLPGPALTELTVRQRVTHATIPPAALAALDEDGLPPGLVLTVAGEACSPALVERWSRDRRMINAYGPTETTVCATMSDPLTAAGSPAVPPIGRAVWNTRVYVLDAGLRPVPPGVSGELYVAGPGLARGYVGRAGLTGSRFVADPFGGVGGRMYRT
;
A
#
# COMPACT_ATOMS: atom_id res chain seq x y z
N THR A 1 -4.10 -50.29 10.86
CA THR A 1 -4.06 -51.77 10.75
C THR A 1 -3.27 -52.36 11.89
N GLN A 2 -3.33 -53.70 12.07
CA GLN A 2 -2.55 -54.37 13.11
C GLN A 2 -1.03 -54.23 12.82
N ASP A 3 -0.64 -54.35 11.57
CA ASP A 3 0.77 -54.23 11.14
C ASP A 3 1.32 -52.81 11.47
N GLU A 4 0.54 -51.74 11.26
CA GLU A 4 0.95 -50.40 11.64
C GLU A 4 1.14 -50.24 13.17
N ILE A 5 0.29 -50.89 13.98
CA ILE A 5 0.46 -50.87 15.45
C ILE A 5 1.74 -51.61 15.85
N GLU A 6 2.01 -52.76 15.26
CA GLU A 6 3.23 -53.55 15.53
C GLU A 6 4.50 -52.79 15.11
N SER A 7 4.42 -52.07 14.01
CA SER A 7 5.53 -51.20 13.56
C SER A 7 5.78 -50.07 14.58
N LEU A 8 4.73 -49.44 15.09
CA LEU A 8 4.84 -48.39 16.13
C LEU A 8 5.33 -48.96 17.46
N GLU A 9 4.88 -50.15 17.87
CA GLU A 9 5.35 -50.84 19.09
C GLU A 9 6.85 -51.19 19.02
N ALA A 10 7.37 -51.49 17.85
CA ALA A 10 8.79 -51.77 17.64
C ALA A 10 9.66 -50.50 17.87
N VAL A 11 9.14 -49.33 17.56
CA VAL A 11 9.82 -48.02 17.73
C VAL A 11 9.58 -47.45 19.14
N TYR A 12 8.34 -47.60 19.67
CA TYR A 12 7.92 -47.10 20.99
C TYR A 12 7.52 -48.30 21.89
N PRO A 13 8.47 -48.99 22.53
CA PRO A 13 8.18 -50.14 23.35
C PRO A 13 7.23 -49.79 24.50
N GLY A 14 6.17 -50.60 24.65
CA GLY A 14 5.17 -50.43 25.69
C GLY A 14 4.25 -49.21 25.46
N LEU A 15 3.88 -48.94 24.20
CA LEU A 15 2.90 -47.89 23.88
C LEU A 15 1.57 -48.17 24.58
N THR A 16 0.91 -47.08 25.04
CA THR A 16 -0.36 -47.16 25.78
C THR A 16 -1.54 -46.86 24.83
N ASP A 17 -1.34 -45.94 23.87
CA ASP A 17 -2.41 -45.49 23.01
C ASP A 17 -1.86 -44.95 21.69
N VAL A 18 -2.70 -45.02 20.62
CA VAL A 18 -2.45 -44.37 19.33
C VAL A 18 -3.70 -43.54 18.98
N LEU A 19 -3.53 -42.22 18.95
CA LEU A 19 -4.63 -41.27 18.81
C LEU A 19 -4.51 -40.43 17.52
N PRO A 20 -5.61 -39.96 16.97
CA PRO A 20 -5.56 -38.96 15.87
C PRO A 20 -5.04 -37.63 16.40
N LEU A 21 -4.63 -36.75 15.50
CA LEU A 21 -4.33 -35.37 15.81
C LEU A 21 -5.63 -34.53 15.88
N SER A 22 -5.62 -33.45 16.68
CA SER A 22 -6.62 -32.41 16.56
C SER A 22 -6.36 -31.57 15.29
N PRO A 23 -7.37 -30.83 14.77
CA PRO A 23 -7.20 -30.02 13.55
C PRO A 23 -6.00 -29.09 13.57
N LEU A 24 -5.78 -28.39 14.68
CA LEU A 24 -4.62 -27.50 14.83
C LEU A 24 -3.32 -28.30 14.95
N GLN A 25 -3.32 -29.45 15.63
CA GLN A 25 -2.15 -30.32 15.71
C GLN A 25 -1.69 -30.77 14.31
N GLU A 26 -2.62 -31.10 13.40
CA GLU A 26 -2.27 -31.46 12.02
C GLU A 26 -1.53 -30.33 11.30
N GLY A 27 -2.03 -29.08 11.40
CA GLY A 27 -1.39 -27.91 10.81
C GLY A 27 -0.01 -27.62 11.43
N LEU A 28 0.10 -27.61 12.76
CA LEU A 28 1.38 -27.37 13.43
C LEU A 28 2.41 -28.46 13.14
N HIS A 29 1.98 -29.72 13.10
CA HIS A 29 2.86 -30.85 12.77
C HIS A 29 3.42 -30.73 11.34
N PHE A 30 2.56 -30.39 10.38
CA PHE A 30 2.97 -30.14 9.00
C PHE A 30 4.07 -29.06 8.93
N HIS A 31 3.83 -27.92 9.54
CA HIS A 31 4.80 -26.81 9.55
C HIS A 31 6.10 -27.16 10.28
N THR A 32 6.03 -27.95 11.38
CA THR A 32 7.21 -28.39 12.13
C THR A 32 8.08 -29.32 11.30
N VAL A 33 7.50 -30.30 10.63
CA VAL A 33 8.22 -31.26 9.76
C VAL A 33 8.84 -30.55 8.58
N TYR A 34 8.07 -29.70 7.88
CA TYR A 34 8.57 -28.91 6.73
C TYR A 34 9.69 -27.93 7.12
N GLY A 35 9.50 -27.24 8.27
CA GLY A 35 10.52 -26.34 8.82
C GLY A 35 11.81 -27.06 9.25
N ASN A 36 11.75 -28.33 9.64
CA ASN A 36 12.94 -29.16 9.95
C ASN A 36 13.80 -29.39 8.72
N GLU A 37 13.22 -29.62 7.55
CA GLU A 37 13.97 -29.82 6.30
C GLU A 37 14.67 -28.54 5.82
N SER A 38 14.11 -27.37 6.10
CA SER A 38 14.67 -26.07 5.70
C SER A 38 15.72 -25.49 6.66
N GLY A 39 15.91 -26.05 7.86
CA GLY A 39 16.83 -25.53 8.87
C GLY A 39 16.38 -24.21 9.54
N ALA A 40 15.10 -23.82 9.38
CA ALA A 40 14.55 -22.61 9.96
C ALA A 40 14.35 -22.70 11.48
N ALA A 41 14.16 -21.57 12.18
CA ALA A 41 13.87 -21.52 13.61
C ALA A 41 12.55 -22.26 13.94
N ASP A 42 12.50 -22.95 15.08
CA ASP A 42 11.27 -23.57 15.56
C ASP A 42 10.37 -22.51 16.22
N LEU A 43 9.39 -22.02 15.47
CA LEU A 43 8.45 -20.99 15.94
C LEU A 43 7.46 -21.52 16.98
N TYR A 44 7.30 -22.82 17.09
CA TYR A 44 6.34 -23.46 18.00
C TYR A 44 6.94 -23.92 19.32
N ALA A 45 8.23 -23.63 19.57
CA ALA A 45 8.87 -23.77 20.86
C ALA A 45 8.44 -22.59 21.76
N ILE A 46 7.55 -22.87 22.71
CA ILE A 46 7.06 -21.90 23.71
C ILE A 46 7.90 -22.04 24.97
N GLN A 47 8.29 -20.91 25.56
CA GLN A 47 9.07 -20.86 26.77
C GLN A 47 8.34 -20.08 27.86
N LEU A 48 8.00 -20.75 28.94
CA LEU A 48 7.43 -20.20 30.18
C LEU A 48 8.57 -19.96 31.16
N VAL A 49 8.71 -18.76 31.66
CA VAL A 49 9.79 -18.33 32.56
C VAL A 49 9.16 -17.82 33.84
N PHE A 50 9.44 -18.47 34.97
CA PHE A 50 8.98 -18.09 36.30
C PHE A 50 10.14 -17.61 37.15
N ASP A 51 10.09 -16.39 37.62
CA ASP A 51 11.02 -15.87 38.62
C ASP A 51 10.48 -16.18 40.02
N LEU A 52 11.26 -16.95 40.81
CA LEU A 52 10.86 -17.50 42.09
C LEU A 52 11.70 -16.92 43.24
N GLU A 53 11.03 -16.56 44.31
CA GLU A 53 11.66 -16.16 45.59
C GLU A 53 11.30 -17.14 46.69
N GLY A 54 12.30 -17.58 47.45
CA GLY A 54 12.12 -18.50 48.56
C GLY A 54 13.12 -19.66 48.57
N GLU A 55 12.85 -20.69 49.36
CA GLU A 55 13.63 -21.92 49.37
C GLU A 55 13.15 -22.85 48.26
N PHE A 56 13.99 -23.08 47.26
CA PHE A 56 13.67 -23.89 46.10
C PHE A 56 14.39 -25.26 46.21
N ASP A 57 13.61 -26.35 46.23
CA ASP A 57 14.10 -27.72 46.17
C ASP A 57 13.98 -28.22 44.71
N SER A 58 15.08 -28.17 43.96
CA SER A 58 15.16 -28.64 42.57
C SER A 58 14.74 -30.10 42.42
N SER A 59 15.11 -30.96 43.39
CA SER A 59 14.78 -32.40 43.34
C SER A 59 13.28 -32.63 43.49
N ALA A 60 12.64 -31.91 44.42
CA ALA A 60 11.20 -31.97 44.59
C ALA A 60 10.45 -31.43 43.37
N MET A 61 10.95 -30.35 42.73
CA MET A 61 10.33 -29.80 41.53
C MET A 61 10.48 -30.74 40.31
N ARG A 62 11.66 -31.38 40.19
CA ARG A 62 11.85 -32.40 39.14
C ARG A 62 10.90 -33.58 39.31
N LEU A 63 10.70 -34.04 40.58
CA LEU A 63 9.75 -35.11 40.87
C LEU A 63 8.30 -34.69 40.60
N ALA A 64 7.94 -33.44 40.93
CA ALA A 64 6.63 -32.87 40.57
C ALA A 64 6.41 -32.84 39.07
N ALA A 65 7.40 -32.39 38.32
CA ALA A 65 7.35 -32.37 36.84
C ALA A 65 7.21 -33.78 36.24
N GLN A 66 7.91 -34.76 36.81
CA GLN A 66 7.76 -36.17 36.39
C GLN A 66 6.34 -36.67 36.67
N THR A 67 5.82 -36.40 37.87
CA THR A 67 4.46 -36.81 38.25
C THR A 67 3.40 -36.15 37.37
N LEU A 68 3.57 -34.87 37.01
CA LEU A 68 2.69 -34.18 36.04
C LEU A 68 2.68 -34.92 34.69
N LEU A 69 3.87 -35.28 34.18
CA LEU A 69 4.03 -36.01 32.93
C LEU A 69 3.37 -37.41 32.99
N ASP A 70 3.46 -38.09 34.13
CA ASP A 70 2.87 -39.41 34.32
C ASP A 70 1.34 -39.37 34.45
N ARG A 71 0.79 -38.33 35.07
CA ARG A 71 -0.65 -38.10 35.24
C ARG A 71 -1.37 -37.65 33.97
N ARG A 72 -0.66 -36.98 33.05
CA ARG A 72 -1.16 -36.40 31.80
C ARG A 72 -0.54 -37.13 30.59
N PRO A 73 -1.10 -38.26 30.12
CA PRO A 73 -0.49 -39.10 29.08
C PRO A 73 -0.17 -38.37 27.77
N ASN A 74 -1.00 -37.38 27.35
CA ASN A 74 -0.77 -36.58 26.13
C ASN A 74 0.52 -35.73 26.20
N LEU A 75 1.07 -35.46 27.40
CA LEU A 75 2.34 -34.75 27.52
C LEU A 75 3.55 -35.64 27.16
N ARG A 76 3.34 -36.96 27.07
CA ARG A 76 4.33 -37.93 26.59
C ARG A 76 4.17 -38.25 25.10
N ALA A 77 3.29 -37.57 24.36
CA ALA A 77 2.98 -37.89 22.98
C ALA A 77 4.20 -37.70 22.06
N ALA A 78 4.45 -38.67 21.21
CA ALA A 78 5.21 -38.53 19.97
C ALA A 78 4.25 -38.30 18.80
N PHE A 79 4.64 -37.49 17.84
CA PHE A 79 3.85 -37.21 16.64
C PHE A 79 4.58 -37.75 15.42
N VAL A 80 3.99 -38.72 14.76
CA VAL A 80 4.63 -39.48 13.67
C VAL A 80 3.64 -39.74 12.54
N HIS A 81 4.17 -40.02 11.34
CA HIS A 81 3.36 -40.49 10.23
C HIS A 81 3.31 -42.01 10.22
N GLN A 82 2.12 -42.58 10.04
CA GLN A 82 1.96 -43.98 9.71
C GLN A 82 2.47 -44.29 8.31
N GLU A 83 2.66 -45.56 7.97
CA GLU A 83 3.03 -45.98 6.61
C GLU A 83 2.01 -45.53 5.55
N SER A 84 0.74 -45.36 5.95
CA SER A 84 -0.34 -44.78 5.13
C SER A 84 -0.16 -43.27 4.86
N GLY A 85 0.83 -42.61 5.49
CA GLY A 85 1.06 -41.16 5.44
C GLY A 85 0.18 -40.34 6.38
N ARG A 86 -0.68 -40.97 7.18
CA ARG A 86 -1.54 -40.29 8.16
C ARG A 86 -0.77 -39.95 9.41
N PRO A 87 -0.82 -38.68 9.93
CA PRO A 87 -0.18 -38.32 11.20
C PRO A 87 -0.99 -38.87 12.38
N VAL A 88 -0.28 -39.38 13.41
CA VAL A 88 -0.86 -39.89 14.66
C VAL A 88 -0.03 -39.47 15.86
N GLN A 89 -0.69 -39.41 17.02
CA GLN A 89 -0.05 -39.31 18.34
C GLN A 89 0.18 -40.70 18.90
N VAL A 90 1.41 -41.04 19.26
CA VAL A 90 1.78 -42.28 19.94
C VAL A 90 2.09 -41.94 21.40
N ILE A 91 1.37 -42.61 22.30
CA ILE A 91 1.53 -42.36 23.74
C ILE A 91 2.33 -43.52 24.38
N PRO A 92 3.61 -43.33 24.71
CA PRO A 92 4.39 -44.35 25.41
C PRO A 92 3.95 -44.47 26.87
N THR A 93 4.22 -45.61 27.50
CA THR A 93 3.86 -45.89 28.92
C THR A 93 4.55 -44.91 29.86
N SER A 94 5.78 -44.55 29.59
CA SER A 94 6.58 -43.61 30.39
C SER A 94 7.51 -42.79 29.51
N ALA A 95 7.90 -41.61 30.00
CA ALA A 95 8.94 -40.78 29.49
C ALA A 95 9.62 -40.04 30.64
N ASP A 96 10.92 -39.90 30.60
CA ASP A 96 11.66 -39.15 31.60
C ASP A 96 11.64 -37.66 31.30
N VAL A 97 11.34 -36.83 32.32
CA VAL A 97 11.38 -35.37 32.19
C VAL A 97 12.83 -34.92 31.96
N PRO A 98 13.14 -34.26 30.84
CA PRO A 98 14.44 -33.59 30.62
C PRO A 98 14.60 -32.45 31.62
N TRP A 99 15.62 -32.53 32.48
CA TRP A 99 15.87 -31.58 33.56
C TRP A 99 17.32 -31.10 33.54
N GLN A 100 17.52 -29.78 33.70
CA GLN A 100 18.85 -29.18 33.83
C GLN A 100 18.89 -28.22 35.03
N ASP A 101 19.90 -28.36 35.89
CA ASP A 101 20.20 -27.42 36.97
C ASP A 101 21.44 -26.61 36.60
N VAL A 102 21.37 -25.28 36.75
CA VAL A 102 22.46 -24.34 36.45
C VAL A 102 22.63 -23.38 37.63
N ASP A 103 23.84 -23.31 38.18
CA ASP A 103 24.17 -22.39 39.26
C ASP A 103 24.86 -21.14 38.67
N LEU A 104 24.18 -20.00 38.66
CA LEU A 104 24.67 -18.71 38.17
C LEU A 104 25.20 -17.80 39.28
N THR A 105 25.25 -18.27 40.55
CA THR A 105 25.74 -17.48 41.69
C THR A 105 27.24 -17.21 41.60
N VAL A 106 27.95 -17.91 40.73
CA VAL A 106 29.37 -17.69 40.45
C VAL A 106 29.67 -16.40 39.68
N PHE A 107 28.66 -15.82 39.00
CA PHE A 107 28.75 -14.59 38.27
C PHE A 107 28.34 -13.37 39.13
N ASP A 108 28.82 -12.18 38.80
CA ASP A 108 28.26 -10.95 39.37
C ASP A 108 26.82 -10.72 38.86
N GLU A 109 26.12 -9.69 39.39
CA GLU A 109 24.69 -9.56 39.11
C GLU A 109 24.40 -9.20 37.64
N ALA A 110 25.25 -8.40 36.97
CA ALA A 110 25.08 -8.00 35.58
C ALA A 110 25.40 -9.17 34.64
N ASP A 111 26.52 -9.87 34.88
CA ASP A 111 26.92 -11.03 34.07
C ASP A 111 25.94 -12.20 34.26
N ARG A 112 25.34 -12.34 35.46
CA ARG A 112 24.35 -13.36 35.78
C ARG A 112 23.06 -13.21 34.96
N GLU A 113 22.56 -11.99 34.83
CA GLU A 113 21.36 -11.77 34.02
C GLU A 113 21.67 -11.96 32.53
N ALA A 114 22.85 -11.52 32.05
CA ALA A 114 23.29 -11.76 30.66
C ALA A 114 23.44 -13.26 30.38
N GLU A 115 24.03 -14.01 31.28
CA GLU A 115 24.18 -15.47 31.14
C GLU A 115 22.83 -16.20 31.20
N SER A 116 21.93 -15.76 32.12
CA SER A 116 20.56 -16.27 32.16
C SER A 116 19.87 -16.04 30.81
N ALA A 117 19.94 -14.84 30.24
CA ALA A 117 19.35 -14.54 28.94
C ALA A 117 19.93 -15.42 27.81
N ARG A 118 21.26 -15.62 27.81
CA ARG A 118 21.94 -16.50 26.85
C ARG A 118 21.40 -17.94 26.94
N ILE A 119 21.27 -18.47 28.17
CA ILE A 119 20.75 -19.84 28.40
C ILE A 119 19.30 -19.96 27.89
N LEU A 120 18.45 -18.95 28.16
CA LEU A 120 17.07 -18.93 27.68
C LEU A 120 17.02 -18.94 26.14
N ASP A 121 17.85 -18.16 25.49
CA ASP A 121 17.90 -18.08 24.03
C ASP A 121 18.42 -19.38 23.41
N GLU A 122 19.47 -19.98 23.97
CA GLU A 122 20.00 -21.27 23.52
C GLU A 122 18.99 -22.41 23.74
N ASP A 123 18.31 -22.40 24.89
CA ASP A 123 17.30 -23.40 25.16
C ASP A 123 16.12 -23.25 24.17
N ARG A 124 15.63 -22.04 23.93
CA ARG A 124 14.56 -21.79 22.94
C ARG A 124 14.97 -22.17 21.52
N ALA A 125 16.22 -21.94 21.14
CA ALA A 125 16.73 -22.27 19.82
C ALA A 125 16.91 -23.79 19.59
N ARG A 126 16.98 -24.57 20.68
CA ARG A 126 17.09 -26.03 20.59
C ARG A 126 15.75 -26.67 20.21
N ARG A 127 15.68 -27.13 18.98
CA ARG A 127 14.47 -27.70 18.37
C ARG A 127 14.01 -28.97 19.10
N PHE A 128 12.71 -29.22 19.03
CA PHE A 128 12.14 -30.51 19.40
C PHE A 128 12.05 -31.42 18.16
N ASP A 129 12.32 -32.71 18.36
CA ASP A 129 11.96 -33.76 17.40
C ASP A 129 10.56 -34.27 17.74
N PRO A 130 9.55 -34.04 16.88
CA PRO A 130 8.19 -34.49 17.15
C PRO A 130 8.09 -36.00 17.43
N ALA A 131 9.01 -36.80 16.87
CA ALA A 131 9.02 -38.25 17.05
C ALA A 131 9.73 -38.71 18.36
N ALA A 132 10.43 -37.78 19.07
CA ALA A 132 11.19 -38.11 20.28
C ALA A 132 10.58 -37.45 21.55
N PRO A 133 9.59 -38.10 22.21
CA PRO A 133 8.94 -37.54 23.39
C PRO A 133 9.86 -37.60 24.65
N PRO A 134 9.61 -36.72 25.63
CA PRO A 134 8.58 -35.70 25.69
C PRO A 134 8.97 -34.42 24.99
N LEU A 135 7.99 -33.72 24.37
CA LEU A 135 8.21 -32.43 23.72
C LEU A 135 8.16 -31.26 24.71
N LEU A 136 8.72 -31.47 25.89
CA LEU A 136 8.90 -30.45 26.91
C LEU A 136 10.20 -30.71 27.69
N ARG A 137 10.76 -29.66 28.29
CA ARG A 137 11.96 -29.72 29.13
C ARG A 137 11.98 -28.60 30.14
N PHE A 138 12.70 -28.82 31.24
CA PHE A 138 12.84 -27.86 32.32
C PHE A 138 14.29 -27.44 32.52
N THR A 139 14.51 -26.17 32.85
CA THR A 139 15.79 -25.63 33.27
C THR A 139 15.60 -24.82 34.55
N ALA A 140 16.28 -25.19 35.61
CA ALA A 140 16.26 -24.48 36.90
C ALA A 140 17.57 -23.68 37.05
N LEU A 141 17.44 -22.35 37.10
CA LEU A 141 18.57 -21.43 37.29
C LEU A 141 18.60 -20.94 38.74
N ARG A 142 19.72 -21.12 39.41
CA ARG A 142 19.95 -20.51 40.72
C ARG A 142 20.60 -19.16 40.54
N LEU A 143 19.86 -18.09 40.91
CA LEU A 143 20.31 -16.70 40.75
C LEU A 143 20.83 -16.10 42.06
N GLY A 144 20.61 -16.77 43.18
CA GLY A 144 21.01 -16.36 44.52
C GLY A 144 20.55 -17.34 45.61
N ASP A 145 20.74 -17.03 46.89
CA ASP A 145 20.35 -17.94 47.97
C ASP A 145 18.84 -18.19 48.04
N ARG A 146 18.04 -17.18 47.67
CA ARG A 146 16.57 -17.22 47.66
C ARG A 146 15.96 -16.77 46.34
N ARG A 147 16.75 -16.64 45.29
CA ARG A 147 16.30 -16.21 43.93
C ARG A 147 16.58 -17.32 42.94
N HIS A 148 15.55 -17.76 42.25
CA HIS A 148 15.60 -18.85 41.28
C HIS A 148 14.81 -18.46 40.06
N ARG A 149 15.11 -19.08 38.92
CA ARG A 149 14.31 -18.99 37.70
C ARG A 149 14.02 -20.40 37.21
N LEU A 150 12.73 -20.73 37.11
CA LEU A 150 12.28 -21.99 36.53
C LEU A 150 11.83 -21.72 35.09
N VAL A 151 12.42 -22.44 34.17
CA VAL A 151 12.09 -22.34 32.73
C VAL A 151 11.46 -23.65 32.30
N LEU A 152 10.27 -23.58 31.73
CA LEU A 152 9.58 -24.67 31.05
C LEU A 152 9.50 -24.36 29.58
N THR A 153 10.21 -25.10 28.76
CA THR A 153 10.14 -25.00 27.30
C THR A 153 9.40 -26.20 26.74
N ASN A 154 8.37 -25.96 25.95
CA ASN A 154 7.55 -27.01 25.35
C ASN A 154 7.25 -26.73 23.90
N HIS A 155 6.93 -27.74 23.14
CA HIS A 155 6.37 -27.59 21.80
C HIS A 155 4.86 -27.40 21.85
N HIS A 156 4.32 -26.47 21.04
CA HIS A 156 2.89 -26.11 21.02
C HIS A 156 1.95 -27.28 20.65
N LEU A 157 2.47 -28.34 20.05
CA LEU A 157 1.71 -29.58 19.78
C LEU A 157 1.13 -30.22 21.03
N LEU A 158 1.71 -29.99 22.24
CA LEU A 158 1.27 -30.62 23.50
C LEU A 158 0.02 -29.97 24.08
N TRP A 159 -0.02 -28.64 24.10
CA TRP A 159 -1.08 -27.85 24.75
C TRP A 159 -1.21 -26.44 24.20
N ASP A 160 -2.34 -25.81 24.52
CA ASP A 160 -2.67 -24.40 24.23
C ASP A 160 -2.49 -23.48 25.43
N GLY A 161 -2.73 -22.16 25.24
CA GLY A 161 -2.64 -21.15 26.29
C GLY A 161 -3.60 -21.39 27.45
N TRP A 162 -4.79 -21.96 27.23
CA TRP A 162 -5.75 -22.32 28.28
C TRP A 162 -5.28 -23.46 29.14
N SER A 163 -4.48 -24.35 28.59
CA SER A 163 -3.90 -25.49 29.31
C SER A 163 -2.76 -25.08 30.25
N VAL A 164 -2.06 -23.96 29.95
CA VAL A 164 -0.90 -23.50 30.74
C VAL A 164 -1.24 -23.24 32.20
N PRO A 165 -2.27 -22.44 32.57
CA PRO A 165 -2.63 -22.21 33.96
C PRO A 165 -2.99 -23.49 34.69
N ILE A 166 -3.66 -24.45 34.03
CA ILE A 166 -4.05 -25.74 34.61
C ILE A 166 -2.81 -26.58 34.92
N ALA A 167 -1.90 -26.72 33.95
CA ALA A 167 -0.67 -27.48 34.08
C ALA A 167 0.29 -26.87 35.12
N VAL A 168 0.43 -25.55 35.13
CA VAL A 168 1.28 -24.82 36.08
C VAL A 168 0.74 -24.94 37.50
N ARG A 169 -0.57 -24.78 37.71
CA ARG A 169 -1.21 -24.99 39.01
C ARG A 169 -0.96 -26.41 39.52
N GLU A 170 -1.21 -27.43 38.69
CA GLU A 170 -0.97 -28.83 39.06
C GLU A 170 0.53 -29.09 39.37
N LEU A 171 1.44 -28.51 38.60
CA LEU A 171 2.89 -28.63 38.84
C LEU A 171 3.28 -28.12 40.23
N PHE A 172 2.80 -26.93 40.62
CA PHE A 172 3.14 -26.34 41.91
C PHE A 172 2.41 -27.01 43.09
N GLU A 173 1.21 -27.52 42.87
CA GLU A 173 0.51 -28.38 43.86
C GLU A 173 1.28 -29.69 44.08
N LEU A 174 1.74 -30.34 43.00
CA LEU A 174 2.62 -31.52 43.13
C LEU A 174 3.93 -31.20 43.84
N TYR A 175 4.51 -30.03 43.56
CA TYR A 175 5.72 -29.59 44.26
C TYR A 175 5.48 -29.44 45.76
N ALA A 176 4.36 -28.85 46.20
CA ALA A 176 3.98 -28.71 47.61
C ALA A 176 3.85 -30.08 48.29
N HIS A 177 3.42 -31.10 47.57
CA HIS A 177 3.27 -32.49 48.04
C HIS A 177 4.51 -33.35 47.76
N ARG A 178 5.65 -32.76 47.39
CA ARG A 178 6.91 -33.46 47.07
C ARG A 178 6.76 -34.55 46.00
N GLY A 179 5.95 -34.28 45.01
CA GLY A 179 5.67 -35.20 43.91
C GLY A 179 4.61 -36.27 44.18
N ASP A 180 4.01 -36.28 45.37
CA ASP A 180 2.91 -37.22 45.67
C ASP A 180 1.59 -36.76 45.01
N GLY A 181 1.25 -37.39 43.91
CA GLY A 181 0.02 -37.09 43.12
C GLY A 181 -1.24 -37.77 43.70
N SER A 182 -1.13 -38.57 44.75
CA SER A 182 -2.28 -39.31 45.33
C SER A 182 -3.30 -38.40 46.03
N ALA A 183 -2.85 -37.21 46.46
CA ALA A 183 -3.69 -36.19 47.09
C ALA A 183 -4.53 -35.37 46.07
N LEU A 184 -4.21 -35.43 44.78
CA LEU A 184 -4.89 -34.69 43.74
C LEU A 184 -5.95 -35.55 43.02
N PRO A 185 -7.09 -34.99 42.61
CA PRO A 185 -8.10 -35.72 41.83
C PRO A 185 -7.49 -36.26 40.53
N GLU A 186 -8.09 -37.34 40.03
CA GLU A 186 -7.66 -37.87 38.72
C GLU A 186 -8.00 -36.88 37.61
N PRO A 187 -7.00 -36.46 36.76
CA PRO A 187 -7.25 -35.45 35.77
C PRO A 187 -8.05 -35.99 34.57
N PRO A 188 -8.99 -35.20 34.01
CA PRO A 188 -9.67 -35.55 32.79
C PRO A 188 -8.67 -35.64 31.62
N GLN A 189 -8.88 -36.64 30.74
CA GLN A 189 -7.91 -37.00 29.72
C GLN A 189 -8.19 -36.36 28.36
N PHE A 190 -7.17 -35.84 27.67
CA PHE A 190 -7.30 -35.22 26.35
C PHE A 190 -7.85 -36.18 25.28
N ARG A 191 -7.60 -37.47 25.42
CA ARG A 191 -8.21 -38.49 24.53
C ARG A 191 -9.75 -38.42 24.44
N ASP A 192 -10.43 -37.96 25.50
CA ASP A 192 -11.89 -37.86 25.54
C ASP A 192 -12.35 -36.72 24.60
N HIS A 193 -11.57 -35.65 24.50
CA HIS A 193 -11.78 -34.59 23.51
C HIS A 193 -11.60 -35.11 22.09
N LEU A 194 -10.54 -35.87 21.80
CA LEU A 194 -10.37 -36.48 20.48
C LEU A 194 -11.50 -37.43 20.11
N GLY A 195 -12.00 -38.17 21.10
CA GLY A 195 -13.19 -38.98 20.99
C GLY A 195 -14.46 -38.14 20.74
N TRP A 196 -14.59 -37.00 21.35
CA TRP A 196 -15.68 -36.05 21.09
C TRP A 196 -15.58 -35.48 19.66
N LEU A 197 -14.39 -35.03 19.18
CA LEU A 197 -14.13 -34.57 17.83
C LEU A 197 -14.53 -35.60 16.76
N SER A 198 -14.25 -36.90 17.02
CA SER A 198 -14.55 -37.97 16.06
C SER A 198 -16.06 -38.20 15.84
N ARG A 199 -16.89 -37.72 16.75
CA ARG A 199 -18.36 -37.84 16.69
C ARG A 199 -19.05 -36.63 16.05
N GLN A 200 -18.31 -35.54 15.77
CA GLN A 200 -18.89 -34.33 15.19
C GLN A 200 -19.30 -34.53 13.73
N ASP A 201 -20.34 -33.81 13.31
CA ASP A 201 -20.81 -33.83 11.90
C ASP A 201 -19.94 -32.90 11.02
N ARG A 202 -18.89 -33.48 10.46
CA ARG A 202 -17.99 -32.76 9.55
C ARG A 202 -18.69 -32.26 8.28
N THR A 203 -19.70 -32.97 7.79
CA THR A 203 -20.42 -32.59 6.56
C THR A 203 -21.21 -31.31 6.80
N ALA A 204 -21.93 -31.24 7.90
CA ALA A 204 -22.66 -30.04 8.30
C ALA A 204 -21.70 -28.86 8.54
N ALA A 205 -20.56 -29.11 9.17
CA ALA A 205 -19.54 -28.08 9.40
C ALA A 205 -18.95 -27.54 8.09
N VAL A 206 -18.56 -28.40 7.14
CA VAL A 206 -18.06 -27.98 5.82
C VAL A 206 -19.09 -27.13 5.09
N GLU A 207 -20.36 -27.54 5.12
CA GLU A 207 -21.44 -26.79 4.45
C GLU A 207 -21.71 -25.43 5.11
N ALA A 208 -21.61 -25.32 6.44
CA ALA A 208 -21.74 -24.06 7.17
C ALA A 208 -20.60 -23.08 6.79
N TRP A 209 -19.37 -23.55 6.80
CA TRP A 209 -18.21 -22.74 6.41
C TRP A 209 -18.24 -22.36 4.93
N ARG A 210 -18.65 -23.27 4.03
CA ARG A 210 -18.83 -22.97 2.62
C ARG A 210 -19.86 -21.86 2.39
N ARG A 211 -20.93 -21.81 3.17
CA ARG A 211 -21.93 -20.73 3.11
C ARG A 211 -21.38 -19.42 3.67
N ALA A 212 -20.66 -19.45 4.78
CA ALA A 212 -20.08 -18.26 5.40
C ALA A 212 -19.03 -17.60 4.48
N LEU A 213 -18.27 -18.40 3.74
CA LEU A 213 -17.23 -17.91 2.83
C LEU A 213 -17.70 -17.79 1.36
N ALA A 214 -19.01 -18.04 1.07
CA ALA A 214 -19.54 -17.94 -0.28
C ALA A 214 -19.38 -16.54 -0.87
N GLY A 215 -18.81 -16.44 -2.08
CA GLY A 215 -18.55 -15.17 -2.76
C GLY A 215 -17.25 -14.46 -2.36
N LEU A 216 -16.43 -15.07 -1.51
CA LEU A 216 -15.05 -14.60 -1.30
C LEU A 216 -14.24 -14.93 -2.56
N GLU A 217 -13.78 -13.91 -3.29
CA GLU A 217 -13.09 -14.07 -4.57
C GLU A 217 -11.56 -14.07 -4.43
N GLU A 218 -11.03 -13.38 -3.41
CA GLU A 218 -9.59 -13.23 -3.20
C GLU A 218 -9.22 -13.27 -1.70
N PRO A 219 -8.02 -13.74 -1.35
CA PRO A 219 -7.53 -13.71 0.02
C PRO A 219 -7.28 -12.27 0.50
N THR A 220 -7.26 -12.05 1.81
CA THR A 220 -6.81 -10.78 2.41
C THR A 220 -5.36 -10.92 2.85
N LEU A 221 -4.44 -10.42 2.04
CA LEU A 221 -3.01 -10.46 2.31
C LEU A 221 -2.49 -9.04 2.53
N LEU A 222 -1.86 -8.81 3.67
CA LEU A 222 -1.30 -7.51 4.06
C LEU A 222 0.22 -7.45 3.83
N ALA A 223 0.91 -8.59 4.01
CA ALA A 223 2.34 -8.67 3.77
C ALA A 223 2.68 -8.62 2.28
N PRO A 224 3.78 -7.96 1.89
CA PRO A 224 4.24 -8.00 0.51
C PRO A 224 4.57 -9.43 0.07
N ALA A 225 4.42 -9.71 -1.22
CA ALA A 225 4.74 -11.02 -1.79
C ALA A 225 6.20 -11.42 -1.44
N ARG A 226 6.37 -12.62 -0.93
CA ARG A 226 7.68 -13.09 -0.42
C ARG A 226 8.63 -13.43 -1.54
N THR A 227 9.89 -13.08 -1.34
CA THR A 227 11.02 -13.51 -2.19
C THR A 227 11.80 -14.70 -1.59
N GLU A 228 11.69 -14.95 -0.28
CA GLU A 228 12.37 -16.05 0.41
C GLU A 228 11.49 -16.66 1.51
N ASP A 229 11.56 -18.00 1.68
CA ASP A 229 10.64 -18.79 2.51
C ASP A 229 11.17 -19.16 3.92
N LEU A 230 12.25 -18.55 4.39
CA LEU A 230 12.81 -18.89 5.71
C LEU A 230 12.03 -18.16 6.82
N PRO A 231 11.42 -18.88 7.79
CA PRO A 231 10.79 -18.26 8.94
C PRO A 231 11.84 -17.54 9.79
N THR A 232 11.65 -16.24 9.97
CA THR A 232 12.43 -15.39 10.88
C THR A 232 11.70 -15.25 12.21
N VAL A 233 12.45 -15.11 13.31
CA VAL A 233 11.87 -14.86 14.62
C VAL A 233 11.13 -13.51 14.57
N PRO A 234 9.82 -13.47 14.89
CA PRO A 234 9.07 -12.23 14.90
C PRO A 234 9.61 -11.22 15.92
N ALA A 235 9.57 -9.95 15.54
CA ALA A 235 9.73 -8.86 16.48
C ALA A 235 8.39 -8.50 17.11
N ARG A 236 8.41 -7.91 18.31
CA ARG A 236 7.21 -7.57 19.09
C ARG A 236 7.12 -6.07 19.30
N HIS A 237 5.95 -5.51 19.08
CA HIS A 237 5.57 -4.15 19.48
C HIS A 237 4.30 -4.19 20.31
N SER A 238 4.31 -3.57 21.51
CA SER A 238 3.18 -3.56 22.43
C SER A 238 2.60 -2.16 22.60
N VAL A 239 1.28 -2.05 22.54
CA VAL A 239 0.51 -0.84 22.82
C VAL A 239 -0.38 -1.10 24.04
N LEU A 240 -0.16 -0.39 25.13
CA LEU A 240 -0.97 -0.49 26.31
C LEU A 240 -2.06 0.59 26.30
N LEU A 241 -3.33 0.18 26.24
CA LEU A 241 -4.46 1.11 26.29
C LEU A 241 -4.56 1.74 27.69
N SER A 242 -5.14 2.93 27.79
CA SER A 242 -5.43 3.55 29.08
C SER A 242 -6.51 2.77 29.85
N GLU A 243 -6.49 2.78 31.17
CA GLU A 243 -7.55 2.21 32.02
C GLU A 243 -8.92 2.80 31.67
N SER A 244 -8.98 4.11 31.39
CA SER A 244 -10.22 4.79 31.00
C SER A 244 -10.79 4.23 29.71
N LEU A 245 -9.98 4.04 28.64
CA LEU A 245 -10.42 3.47 27.39
C LEU A 245 -10.82 1.99 27.57
N THR A 246 -10.01 1.22 28.26
CA THR A 246 -10.31 -0.19 28.59
C THR A 246 -11.65 -0.33 29.29
N GLY A 247 -11.88 0.45 30.35
CA GLY A 247 -13.15 0.45 31.08
C GLY A 247 -14.35 0.90 30.23
N THR A 248 -14.11 1.88 29.32
CA THR A 248 -15.14 2.33 28.38
C THR A 248 -15.52 1.22 27.40
N LEU A 249 -14.54 0.54 26.79
CA LEU A 249 -14.75 -0.59 25.86
C LEU A 249 -15.56 -1.71 26.53
N HIS A 250 -15.19 -2.12 27.73
CA HIS A 250 -15.91 -3.15 28.49
C HIS A 250 -17.36 -2.74 28.80
N THR A 251 -17.55 -1.51 29.27
CA THR A 251 -18.88 -0.99 29.65
C THR A 251 -19.78 -0.85 28.44
N TRP A 252 -19.24 -0.32 27.34
CA TRP A 252 -19.97 -0.13 26.10
C TRP A 252 -20.37 -1.46 25.46
N ALA A 253 -19.45 -2.42 25.35
CA ALA A 253 -19.74 -3.76 24.84
C ALA A 253 -20.85 -4.43 25.66
N ARG A 254 -20.72 -4.46 26.98
CA ARG A 254 -21.71 -5.06 27.89
C ARG A 254 -23.09 -4.42 27.75
N SER A 255 -23.15 -3.09 27.60
CA SER A 255 -24.41 -2.36 27.48
C SER A 255 -25.20 -2.71 26.20
N ARG A 256 -24.54 -3.29 25.20
CA ARG A 256 -25.12 -3.72 23.93
C ARG A 256 -25.19 -5.24 23.74
N GLY A 257 -24.84 -6.03 24.77
CA GLY A 257 -24.78 -7.48 24.68
C GLY A 257 -23.66 -7.99 23.78
N LEU A 258 -22.61 -7.17 23.57
CA LEU A 258 -21.45 -7.51 22.76
C LEU A 258 -20.28 -7.93 23.62
N THR A 259 -19.31 -8.64 23.03
CA THR A 259 -18.04 -8.94 23.66
C THR A 259 -16.96 -7.92 23.25
N VAL A 260 -15.94 -7.73 24.10
CA VAL A 260 -14.79 -6.90 23.72
C VAL A 260 -14.04 -7.52 22.55
N ASN A 261 -14.04 -8.85 22.43
CA ASN A 261 -13.45 -9.53 21.28
C ASN A 261 -14.15 -9.16 19.97
N THR A 262 -15.49 -9.03 19.95
CA THR A 262 -16.25 -8.55 18.77
C THR A 262 -15.81 -7.15 18.36
N LEU A 263 -15.58 -6.23 19.32
CA LEU A 263 -15.08 -4.87 19.03
C LEU A 263 -13.69 -4.92 18.40
N LEU A 264 -12.79 -5.75 18.94
CA LEU A 264 -11.44 -5.92 18.44
C LEU A 264 -11.43 -6.52 17.02
N GLN A 265 -12.21 -7.54 16.79
CA GLN A 265 -12.32 -8.19 15.48
C GLN A 265 -12.88 -7.24 14.41
N ALA A 266 -13.93 -6.48 14.74
CA ALA A 266 -14.47 -5.47 13.81
C ALA A 266 -13.47 -4.33 13.55
N SER A 267 -12.77 -3.86 14.60
CA SER A 267 -11.71 -2.85 14.44
C SER A 267 -10.57 -3.36 13.57
N TRP A 268 -10.17 -4.62 13.75
CA TRP A 268 -9.14 -5.27 12.95
C TRP A 268 -9.57 -5.41 11.49
N ALA A 269 -10.79 -5.89 11.24
CA ALA A 269 -11.36 -5.97 9.90
C ALA A 269 -11.43 -4.60 9.19
N LEU A 270 -11.88 -3.55 9.90
CA LEU A 270 -11.91 -2.18 9.38
C LEU A 270 -10.51 -1.67 9.04
N LEU A 271 -9.52 -1.97 9.88
CA LEU A 271 -8.13 -1.62 9.62
C LEU A 271 -7.61 -2.34 8.36
N LEU A 272 -7.80 -3.66 8.26
CA LEU A 272 -7.42 -4.46 7.10
C LEU A 272 -8.09 -3.96 5.82
N ALA A 273 -9.39 -3.66 5.87
CA ALA A 273 -10.13 -3.13 4.74
C ALA A 273 -9.51 -1.82 4.20
N ARG A 274 -9.13 -0.91 5.10
CA ARG A 274 -8.52 0.37 4.72
C ARG A 274 -7.06 0.23 4.28
N LEU A 275 -6.34 -0.78 4.75
CA LEU A 275 -4.95 -1.05 4.34
C LEU A 275 -4.87 -1.80 3.01
N THR A 276 -5.89 -2.61 2.68
CA THR A 276 -5.95 -3.37 1.42
C THR A 276 -6.79 -2.69 0.34
N GLY A 277 -7.57 -1.66 0.71
CA GLY A 277 -8.51 -0.99 -0.20
C GLY A 277 -9.73 -1.86 -0.57
N ARG A 278 -10.12 -2.84 0.28
CA ARG A 278 -11.17 -3.82 0.03
C ARG A 278 -12.34 -3.65 0.99
N ASP A 279 -13.54 -3.96 0.53
CA ASP A 279 -14.74 -3.99 1.37
C ASP A 279 -15.13 -5.42 1.81
N ASP A 280 -14.47 -6.46 1.29
CA ASP A 280 -14.60 -7.86 1.69
C ASP A 280 -13.24 -8.35 2.21
N VAL A 281 -13.16 -8.58 3.51
CA VAL A 281 -11.92 -8.94 4.19
C VAL A 281 -12.08 -10.19 5.04
N VAL A 282 -11.02 -10.97 5.12
CA VAL A 282 -10.93 -12.17 5.94
C VAL A 282 -9.60 -12.22 6.68
N PHE A 283 -9.61 -12.64 7.93
CA PHE A 283 -8.41 -12.82 8.76
C PHE A 283 -8.58 -14.03 9.68
N GLY A 284 -7.49 -14.56 10.20
CA GLY A 284 -7.53 -15.65 11.17
C GLY A 284 -7.88 -15.15 12.57
N ALA A 285 -8.71 -15.89 13.28
CA ALA A 285 -8.94 -15.69 14.70
C ALA A 285 -8.80 -17.01 15.47
N THR A 286 -8.15 -16.97 16.63
CA THR A 286 -8.03 -18.15 17.49
C THR A 286 -9.27 -18.28 18.36
N VAL A 287 -9.83 -19.49 18.41
CA VAL A 287 -10.91 -19.88 19.31
C VAL A 287 -10.41 -20.91 20.32
N SER A 288 -11.03 -20.97 21.52
CA SER A 288 -10.59 -21.87 22.58
C SER A 288 -10.74 -23.35 22.25
N GLY A 289 -11.69 -23.70 21.36
CA GLY A 289 -11.96 -25.07 20.95
C GLY A 289 -12.46 -26.02 22.06
N ARG A 290 -12.74 -25.48 23.27
CA ARG A 290 -13.23 -26.28 24.42
C ARG A 290 -14.74 -26.40 24.34
N PRO A 291 -15.28 -27.59 24.07
CA PRO A 291 -16.72 -27.81 23.98
C PRO A 291 -17.41 -27.78 25.33
N ALA A 292 -18.52 -27.08 25.43
CA ALA A 292 -19.28 -26.95 26.67
C ALA A 292 -20.02 -28.24 27.07
N ASP A 293 -20.24 -29.12 26.11
CA ASP A 293 -20.95 -30.42 26.29
C ASP A 293 -20.01 -31.59 26.61
N LEU A 294 -18.68 -31.37 26.68
CA LEU A 294 -17.69 -32.35 27.10
C LEU A 294 -17.39 -32.17 28.61
N PRO A 295 -17.82 -33.10 29.47
CA PRO A 295 -17.54 -32.97 30.90
C PRO A 295 -16.04 -32.88 31.22
N GLY A 296 -15.66 -31.91 32.05
CA GLY A 296 -14.28 -31.69 32.50
C GLY A 296 -13.37 -31.05 31.42
N ALA A 297 -13.91 -30.59 30.30
CA ALA A 297 -13.12 -29.93 29.27
C ALA A 297 -12.35 -28.71 29.81
N GLU A 298 -12.89 -28.03 30.83
CA GLU A 298 -12.28 -26.88 31.50
C GLU A 298 -10.99 -27.22 32.27
N ASP A 299 -10.82 -28.46 32.75
CA ASP A 299 -9.65 -28.94 33.49
C ASP A 299 -8.73 -29.89 32.68
N MET A 300 -9.05 -30.11 31.41
CA MET A 300 -8.18 -30.89 30.52
C MET A 300 -6.95 -30.07 30.08
N VAL A 301 -5.81 -30.76 29.99
CA VAL A 301 -4.57 -30.22 29.39
C VAL A 301 -4.38 -30.84 28.02
N GLY A 302 -4.26 -30.02 27.00
CA GLY A 302 -4.09 -30.45 25.60
C GLY A 302 -4.21 -29.29 24.61
N LEU A 303 -4.08 -29.56 23.33
CA LEU A 303 -4.27 -28.56 22.26
C LEU A 303 -5.72 -28.57 21.73
N PHE A 304 -6.55 -27.76 22.35
CA PHE A 304 -7.95 -27.57 21.95
C PHE A 304 -8.15 -26.46 20.95
N SER A 305 -7.35 -25.40 21.07
CA SER A 305 -7.48 -24.19 20.25
C SER A 305 -7.52 -24.51 18.77
N ASN A 306 -8.26 -23.71 18.02
CA ASN A 306 -8.31 -23.78 16.56
C ASN A 306 -8.19 -22.38 15.97
N THR A 307 -7.67 -22.27 14.74
CA THR A 307 -7.62 -21.02 13.97
C THR A 307 -8.71 -21.07 12.91
N LEU A 308 -9.59 -20.08 12.93
CA LEU A 308 -10.76 -20.01 12.06
C LEU A 308 -10.78 -18.68 11.29
N PRO A 309 -11.29 -18.68 10.05
CA PRO A 309 -11.48 -17.44 9.29
C PRO A 309 -12.63 -16.62 9.87
N VAL A 310 -12.39 -15.32 10.05
CA VAL A 310 -13.41 -14.31 10.31
C VAL A 310 -13.49 -13.42 9.08
N ARG A 311 -14.65 -13.46 8.40
CA ARG A 311 -14.92 -12.66 7.20
C ARG A 311 -15.88 -11.54 7.53
N LEU A 312 -15.60 -10.35 7.03
CA LEU A 312 -16.51 -9.21 7.07
C LEU A 312 -16.67 -8.61 5.67
N VAL A 313 -17.91 -8.56 5.22
CA VAL A 313 -18.30 -7.73 4.06
C VAL A 313 -18.80 -6.40 4.58
N LEU A 314 -18.15 -5.31 4.21
CA LEU A 314 -18.43 -3.97 4.69
C LEU A 314 -19.42 -3.26 3.76
N ASP A 315 -20.61 -2.94 4.27
CA ASP A 315 -21.54 -2.02 3.60
C ASP A 315 -21.19 -0.58 4.01
N PRO A 316 -20.78 0.30 3.08
CA PRO A 316 -20.49 1.70 3.41
C PRO A 316 -21.62 2.46 4.09
N ALA A 317 -22.87 2.05 3.92
CA ALA A 317 -24.05 2.70 4.52
C ALA A 317 -24.40 2.15 5.91
N GLU A 318 -23.90 0.95 6.26
CA GLU A 318 -24.11 0.32 7.56
C GLU A 318 -23.45 1.12 8.68
N THR A 319 -24.11 1.19 9.85
CA THR A 319 -23.47 1.82 11.04
C THR A 319 -22.49 0.87 11.72
N VAL A 320 -21.54 1.44 12.46
CA VAL A 320 -20.59 0.65 13.28
C VAL A 320 -21.33 -0.27 14.24
N ALA A 321 -22.37 0.23 14.91
CA ALA A 321 -23.14 -0.58 15.85
C ALA A 321 -23.85 -1.76 15.18
N SER A 322 -24.38 -1.57 13.96
CA SER A 322 -24.99 -2.65 13.18
C SER A 322 -23.98 -3.69 12.73
N LEU A 323 -22.81 -3.23 12.24
CA LEU A 323 -21.71 -4.11 11.86
C LEU A 323 -21.27 -5.03 13.00
N LEU A 324 -21.11 -4.47 14.21
CA LEU A 324 -20.73 -5.23 15.41
C LEU A 324 -21.75 -6.28 15.81
N ALA A 325 -23.04 -5.92 15.78
CA ALA A 325 -24.12 -6.86 16.09
C ALA A 325 -24.15 -8.01 15.07
N ARG A 326 -24.09 -7.68 13.77
CA ARG A 326 -24.06 -8.67 12.70
C ARG A 326 -22.84 -9.61 12.79
N LEU A 327 -21.64 -9.07 13.06
CA LEU A 327 -20.45 -9.90 13.25
C LEU A 327 -20.64 -10.90 14.40
N GLN A 328 -21.20 -10.45 15.54
CA GLN A 328 -21.41 -11.35 16.67
C GLN A 328 -22.44 -12.44 16.37
N ASP A 329 -23.53 -12.10 15.67
CA ASP A 329 -24.54 -13.06 15.26
C ASP A 329 -23.97 -14.10 14.29
N GLU A 330 -23.23 -13.65 13.25
CA GLU A 330 -22.56 -14.54 12.28
C GLU A 330 -21.56 -15.50 12.95
N GLN A 331 -20.83 -15.04 13.97
CA GLN A 331 -19.93 -15.89 14.74
C GLN A 331 -20.66 -16.88 15.65
N ALA A 332 -21.78 -16.45 16.22
CA ALA A 332 -22.62 -17.35 17.03
C ALA A 332 -23.19 -18.50 16.21
N ASP A 333 -23.62 -18.25 14.98
CA ASP A 333 -24.09 -19.27 14.04
C ASP A 333 -23.02 -20.29 13.66
N LEU A 334 -21.73 -19.91 13.68
CA LEU A 334 -20.60 -20.78 13.38
C LEU A 334 -20.02 -21.50 14.60
N MET A 335 -20.52 -21.20 15.80
CA MET A 335 -19.94 -21.72 17.06
C MET A 335 -19.93 -23.26 17.13
N GLU A 336 -21.01 -23.91 16.67
CA GLU A 336 -21.11 -25.37 16.65
C GLU A 336 -20.18 -26.03 15.62
N HIS A 337 -19.61 -25.24 14.69
CA HIS A 337 -18.78 -25.71 13.56
C HIS A 337 -17.30 -25.35 13.74
N GLN A 338 -16.89 -24.87 14.93
CA GLN A 338 -15.50 -24.45 15.22
C GLN A 338 -14.51 -25.62 15.32
N HIS A 339 -15.00 -26.86 15.31
CA HIS A 339 -14.20 -28.08 15.35
C HIS A 339 -13.55 -28.44 13.98
N LEU A 340 -13.93 -27.78 12.89
CA LEU A 340 -13.37 -28.05 11.55
C LEU A 340 -11.99 -27.38 11.40
N GLY A 341 -11.03 -28.08 10.79
CA GLY A 341 -9.68 -27.57 10.56
C GLY A 341 -9.61 -26.48 9.49
N LEU A 342 -8.71 -25.51 9.66
CA LEU A 342 -8.51 -24.39 8.71
C LEU A 342 -8.19 -24.90 7.30
N SER A 343 -7.39 -25.94 7.17
CA SER A 343 -7.05 -26.54 5.87
C SER A 343 -8.27 -27.04 5.09
N GLU A 344 -9.22 -27.66 5.78
CA GLU A 344 -10.48 -28.14 5.19
C GLU A 344 -11.39 -26.96 4.81
N ILE A 345 -11.46 -25.95 5.68
CA ILE A 345 -12.23 -24.74 5.41
C ILE A 345 -11.67 -24.04 4.17
N THR A 346 -10.36 -23.87 4.09
CA THR A 346 -9.66 -23.26 2.94
C THR A 346 -9.90 -24.06 1.66
N ALA A 347 -9.77 -25.39 1.72
CA ALA A 347 -10.01 -26.25 0.56
C ALA A 347 -11.45 -26.12 0.02
N SER A 348 -12.43 -25.83 0.89
CA SER A 348 -13.83 -25.68 0.49
C SER A 348 -14.11 -24.41 -0.34
N THR A 349 -13.21 -23.42 -0.31
CA THR A 349 -13.32 -22.15 -1.05
C THR A 349 -12.68 -22.21 -2.44
N GLY A 350 -11.75 -23.12 -2.67
CA GLY A 350 -10.94 -23.20 -3.90
C GLY A 350 -9.78 -22.19 -3.93
N LEU A 351 -9.59 -21.38 -2.87
CA LEU A 351 -8.45 -20.48 -2.69
C LEU A 351 -7.30 -21.23 -2.01
N GLY A 352 -6.06 -20.92 -2.35
CA GLY A 352 -4.88 -21.57 -1.77
C GLY A 352 -4.57 -21.09 -0.34
N GLU A 353 -4.82 -19.81 -0.07
CA GLU A 353 -4.68 -19.14 1.21
C GLU A 353 -5.85 -18.18 1.40
N LEU A 354 -6.28 -17.93 2.62
CA LEU A 354 -7.38 -17.00 2.90
C LEU A 354 -6.88 -15.67 3.49
N PHE A 355 -5.85 -15.73 4.32
CA PHE A 355 -5.32 -14.58 5.06
C PHE A 355 -3.88 -14.83 5.51
N ASP A 356 -3.16 -13.75 5.77
CA ASP A 356 -1.80 -13.73 6.32
C ASP A 356 -1.71 -13.03 7.70
N THR A 357 -2.85 -12.71 8.31
CA THR A 357 -2.91 -12.05 9.62
C THR A 357 -3.74 -12.85 10.61
N LEU A 358 -3.31 -12.88 11.88
CA LEU A 358 -3.97 -13.60 12.97
C LEU A 358 -4.35 -12.64 14.12
N LEU A 359 -5.56 -12.82 14.66
CA LEU A 359 -6.00 -12.17 15.91
C LEU A 359 -6.19 -13.22 17.00
N VAL A 360 -5.53 -13.02 18.14
CA VAL A 360 -5.62 -13.88 19.33
C VAL A 360 -6.13 -13.06 20.51
N PHE A 361 -7.23 -13.47 21.13
CA PHE A 361 -7.70 -12.85 22.36
C PHE A 361 -7.34 -13.77 23.53
N GLU A 362 -6.31 -13.39 24.30
CA GLU A 362 -5.74 -14.20 25.38
C GLU A 362 -6.56 -14.05 26.68
N ASN A 363 -7.80 -14.55 26.69
CA ASN A 363 -8.70 -14.44 27.83
C ASN A 363 -8.64 -15.65 28.77
N TYR A 364 -7.55 -16.41 28.78
CA TYR A 364 -7.39 -17.51 29.76
C TYR A 364 -7.19 -16.94 31.15
N PRO A 365 -7.81 -17.57 32.17
CA PRO A 365 -7.78 -17.08 33.53
C PRO A 365 -6.37 -17.28 34.14
N LEU A 366 -5.51 -16.28 34.00
CA LEU A 366 -4.33 -16.17 34.84
C LEU A 366 -4.82 -15.68 36.22
N ASP A 367 -5.15 -16.64 37.11
CA ASP A 367 -5.45 -16.33 38.50
C ASP A 367 -4.15 -15.80 39.14
N PRO A 368 -4.09 -14.55 39.62
CA PRO A 368 -2.93 -14.08 40.41
C PRO A 368 -2.58 -15.01 41.58
N GLY A 369 -3.56 -15.75 42.09
CA GLY A 369 -3.38 -16.77 43.10
C GLY A 369 -2.53 -17.99 42.67
N VAL A 370 -2.38 -18.25 41.36
CA VAL A 370 -1.43 -19.27 40.84
C VAL A 370 0.02 -18.89 41.16
N LEU A 371 0.30 -17.58 41.32
CA LEU A 371 1.61 -17.07 41.73
C LEU A 371 1.86 -17.14 43.25
N ASP A 372 0.80 -17.29 44.05
CA ASP A 372 0.90 -17.60 45.47
C ASP A 372 1.00 -19.13 45.64
N LEU A 373 2.11 -19.60 46.16
CA LEU A 373 2.43 -21.02 46.37
C LEU A 373 2.32 -21.38 47.87
N PRO A 374 1.09 -21.44 48.42
CA PRO A 374 0.91 -21.62 49.89
C PRO A 374 1.47 -22.97 50.35
N GLY A 375 2.18 -22.95 51.45
CA GLY A 375 2.76 -24.18 52.04
C GLY A 375 4.13 -24.59 51.47
N THR A 376 4.62 -23.95 50.41
CA THR A 376 5.89 -24.28 49.74
C THR A 376 7.08 -23.43 50.21
N GLY A 377 6.84 -22.27 50.83
CA GLY A 377 7.90 -21.29 51.12
C GLY A 377 8.44 -20.55 49.92
N LEU A 378 7.83 -20.77 48.71
CA LEU A 378 8.13 -20.10 47.48
C LEU A 378 7.06 -19.08 47.11
N ARG A 379 7.44 -18.05 46.40
CA ARG A 379 6.56 -17.08 45.73
C ARG A 379 7.03 -16.86 44.31
N ALA A 380 6.15 -16.99 43.34
CA ALA A 380 6.45 -16.54 42.00
C ALA A 380 6.26 -15.02 41.94
N VAL A 381 7.32 -14.30 41.61
CA VAL A 381 7.33 -12.82 41.57
C VAL A 381 7.10 -12.27 40.15
N ASP A 382 7.37 -13.09 39.14
CA ASP A 382 7.11 -12.79 37.74
C ASP A 382 6.90 -14.06 36.93
N ALA A 383 6.06 -13.97 35.89
CA ALA A 383 5.85 -15.05 34.94
C ALA A 383 5.77 -14.46 33.51
N ARG A 384 6.62 -14.95 32.65
CA ARG A 384 6.73 -14.47 31.25
C ARG A 384 6.56 -15.61 30.27
N VAL A 385 5.84 -15.33 29.15
CA VAL A 385 5.69 -16.26 28.05
C VAL A 385 6.46 -15.72 26.84
N ARG A 386 7.28 -16.58 26.24
CA ARG A 386 8.01 -16.31 24.99
C ARG A 386 7.49 -17.28 23.94
N ASP A 387 6.62 -16.80 23.10
CA ASP A 387 5.95 -17.53 22.02
C ASP A 387 6.16 -16.82 20.67
N ALA A 388 5.74 -17.43 19.58
CA ALA A 388 5.73 -16.86 18.25
C ALA A 388 4.64 -17.52 17.40
N ALA A 389 4.12 -16.79 16.43
CA ALA A 389 3.23 -17.32 15.39
C ALA A 389 3.93 -17.30 14.04
N HIS A 390 3.52 -18.18 13.14
CA HIS A 390 4.10 -18.25 11.78
C HIS A 390 3.53 -17.20 10.83
N TYR A 391 2.45 -16.53 11.21
CA TYR A 391 1.84 -15.48 10.39
C TYR A 391 2.76 -14.25 10.28
N PRO A 392 2.80 -13.59 9.11
CA PRO A 392 3.57 -12.36 8.92
C PRO A 392 3.25 -11.26 9.94
N LEU A 393 1.98 -11.19 10.37
CA LEU A 393 1.50 -10.27 11.39
C LEU A 393 0.47 -10.96 12.29
N SER A 394 0.67 -10.90 13.59
CA SER A 394 -0.29 -11.37 14.57
C SER A 394 -0.59 -10.27 15.59
N LEU A 395 -1.87 -10.11 15.91
CA LEU A 395 -2.36 -9.25 16.99
C LEU A 395 -2.81 -10.14 18.16
N ALA A 396 -2.03 -10.18 19.23
CA ALA A 396 -2.46 -10.78 20.49
C ALA A 396 -2.99 -9.70 21.43
N VAL A 397 -4.17 -9.91 21.97
CA VAL A 397 -4.80 -8.99 22.92
C VAL A 397 -4.82 -9.63 24.30
N VAL A 398 -4.13 -8.99 25.24
CA VAL A 398 -4.04 -9.45 26.63
C VAL A 398 -4.99 -8.63 27.50
N PRO A 399 -6.02 -9.26 28.09
CA PRO A 399 -6.92 -8.58 29.01
C PRO A 399 -6.23 -8.22 30.34
N GLY A 400 -6.72 -7.16 30.97
CA GLY A 400 -6.27 -6.65 32.25
C GLY A 400 -6.98 -5.36 32.58
N ASP A 401 -6.59 -4.65 33.64
CA ASP A 401 -7.06 -3.31 33.96
C ASP A 401 -6.79 -2.34 32.79
N ARG A 402 -5.76 -2.65 32.04
CA ARG A 402 -5.39 -2.01 30.78
C ARG A 402 -5.22 -3.11 29.72
N LEU A 403 -5.98 -3.04 28.63
CA LEU A 403 -5.78 -3.94 27.50
C LEU A 403 -4.42 -3.71 26.87
N GLU A 404 -3.65 -4.77 26.68
CA GLU A 404 -2.40 -4.74 25.91
C GLU A 404 -2.66 -5.31 24.52
N LEU A 405 -2.29 -4.54 23.49
CA LEU A 405 -2.30 -4.94 22.09
C LEU A 405 -0.87 -5.28 21.68
N ARG A 406 -0.55 -6.56 21.51
CA ARG A 406 0.77 -7.04 21.10
C ARG A 406 0.77 -7.37 19.61
N PHE A 407 1.60 -6.68 18.86
CA PHE A 407 1.83 -6.93 17.43
C PHE A 407 3.12 -7.74 17.29
N ASP A 408 2.99 -9.02 17.00
CA ASP A 408 4.12 -9.86 16.61
C ASP A 408 4.22 -9.83 15.08
N HIS A 409 5.34 -9.32 14.56
CA HIS A 409 5.53 -9.10 13.13
C HIS A 409 6.86 -9.65 12.65
N ARG A 410 6.87 -10.16 11.44
CA ARG A 410 8.10 -10.59 10.78
C ARG A 410 8.90 -9.38 10.30
N PRO A 411 10.19 -9.22 10.70
CA PRO A 411 11.00 -8.06 10.34
C PRO A 411 11.27 -7.91 8.83
N ASP A 412 11.16 -9.00 8.06
CA ASP A 412 11.29 -9.00 6.61
C ASP A 412 10.02 -8.53 5.88
N ALA A 413 8.86 -8.54 6.57
CA ALA A 413 7.58 -8.09 6.03
C ALA A 413 7.15 -6.72 6.57
N PHE A 414 7.42 -6.45 7.85
CA PHE A 414 7.01 -5.22 8.53
C PHE A 414 8.15 -4.66 9.38
N THR A 415 8.36 -3.36 9.31
CA THR A 415 9.26 -2.65 10.21
C THR A 415 8.60 -2.39 11.57
N SER A 416 9.39 -2.16 12.62
CA SER A 416 8.87 -1.78 13.94
C SER A 416 8.06 -0.49 13.91
N ALA A 417 8.40 0.48 13.03
CA ALA A 417 7.64 1.72 12.86
C ALA A 417 6.25 1.48 12.23
N GLU A 418 6.14 0.53 11.30
CA GLU A 418 4.85 0.12 10.74
C GLU A 418 3.99 -0.59 11.79
N ALA A 419 4.56 -1.46 12.61
CA ALA A 419 3.85 -2.11 13.71
C ALA A 419 3.35 -1.09 14.76
N GLU A 420 4.16 -0.08 15.11
CA GLU A 420 3.76 1.03 15.97
C GLU A 420 2.59 1.81 15.38
N LEU A 421 2.64 2.10 14.07
CA LEU A 421 1.60 2.82 13.37
C LEU A 421 0.29 2.03 13.28
N LEU A 422 0.36 0.70 13.05
CA LEU A 422 -0.81 -0.19 13.11
C LEU A 422 -1.46 -0.13 14.48
N GLY A 423 -0.66 -0.17 15.54
CA GLY A 423 -1.14 -0.03 16.92
C GLY A 423 -1.83 1.30 17.19
N ALA A 424 -1.27 2.40 16.71
CA ALA A 424 -1.87 3.73 16.84
C ALA A 424 -3.20 3.84 16.08
N ARG A 425 -3.28 3.31 14.87
CA ARG A 425 -4.50 3.28 14.05
C ARG A 425 -5.59 2.41 14.69
N LEU A 426 -5.24 1.23 15.18
CA LEU A 426 -6.19 0.33 15.85
C LEU A 426 -6.76 0.97 17.12
N ARG A 427 -5.92 1.62 17.92
CA ARG A 427 -6.38 2.39 19.09
C ARG A 427 -7.38 3.47 18.69
N GLY A 428 -7.08 4.25 17.64
CA GLY A 428 -7.99 5.28 17.14
C GLY A 428 -9.34 4.71 16.69
N LEU A 429 -9.36 3.53 16.06
CA LEU A 429 -10.58 2.84 15.69
C LEU A 429 -11.39 2.39 16.91
N LEU A 430 -10.74 1.83 17.94
CA LEU A 430 -11.40 1.44 19.19
C LEU A 430 -12.03 2.64 19.91
N GLU A 431 -11.34 3.80 19.94
CA GLU A 431 -11.89 5.04 20.46
C GLU A 431 -13.12 5.51 19.65
N LEU A 432 -13.02 5.45 18.31
CA LEU A 432 -14.10 5.87 17.41
C LEU A 432 -15.36 5.00 17.57
N ILE A 433 -15.20 3.69 17.65
CA ILE A 433 -16.32 2.73 17.79
C ILE A 433 -17.19 3.06 19.00
N VAL A 434 -16.61 3.41 20.13
CA VAL A 434 -17.35 3.71 21.35
C VAL A 434 -17.89 5.14 21.40
N THR A 435 -17.26 6.08 20.69
CA THR A 435 -17.68 7.49 20.66
C THR A 435 -18.69 7.81 19.57
N GLU A 436 -18.62 7.12 18.42
CA GLU A 436 -19.45 7.38 17.25
C GLU A 436 -20.07 6.08 16.68
N PRO A 437 -20.84 5.31 17.46
CA PRO A 437 -21.36 4.01 17.05
C PRO A 437 -22.36 4.07 15.88
N ASP A 438 -23.02 5.20 15.67
CA ASP A 438 -23.97 5.42 14.58
C ASP A 438 -23.29 5.94 13.30
N ARG A 439 -21.96 6.09 13.32
CA ARG A 439 -21.21 6.53 12.14
C ARG A 439 -21.27 5.46 11.05
N PRO A 440 -21.59 5.83 9.79
CA PRO A 440 -21.53 4.88 8.69
C PRO A 440 -20.10 4.34 8.48
N VAL A 441 -19.96 3.04 8.27
CA VAL A 441 -18.69 2.34 8.00
C VAL A 441 -17.92 2.99 6.87
N GLY A 442 -18.63 3.39 5.81
CA GLY A 442 -18.06 4.13 4.69
C GLY A 442 -17.43 5.47 5.06
N ARG A 443 -17.65 6.02 6.27
CA ARG A 443 -17.06 7.28 6.75
C ARG A 443 -15.93 7.09 7.76
N ILE A 444 -15.47 5.87 7.98
CA ILE A 444 -14.37 5.58 8.89
C ILE A 444 -13.05 5.67 8.14
N GLY A 445 -12.16 6.56 8.61
CA GLY A 445 -10.74 6.62 8.20
C GLY A 445 -9.85 6.02 9.27
N VAL A 446 -8.67 5.59 8.87
CA VAL A 446 -7.67 4.99 9.78
C VAL A 446 -6.40 5.82 9.91
N ILE A 447 -6.31 6.93 9.18
CA ILE A 447 -5.16 7.85 9.26
C ILE A 447 -5.19 8.57 10.60
N THR A 448 -4.08 8.54 11.31
CA THR A 448 -3.93 9.23 12.59
C THR A 448 -3.88 10.76 12.42
N PRO A 449 -4.14 11.55 13.49
CA PRO A 449 -3.96 13.00 13.43
C PRO A 449 -2.56 13.43 12.97
N ASP A 450 -1.51 12.78 13.47
CA ASP A 450 -0.12 13.07 13.09
C ASP A 450 0.17 12.77 11.61
N GLU A 451 -0.42 11.71 11.06
CA GLU A 451 -0.35 11.42 9.63
C GLU A 451 -1.10 12.46 8.80
N THR A 452 -2.28 12.90 9.29
CA THR A 452 -3.06 13.95 8.63
C THR A 452 -2.26 15.26 8.56
N ASP A 453 -1.59 15.64 9.65
CA ASP A 453 -0.78 16.86 9.68
C ASP A 453 0.45 16.75 8.77
N ARG A 454 1.09 15.58 8.69
CA ARG A 454 2.18 15.32 7.74
C ARG A 454 1.71 15.42 6.29
N LEU A 455 0.58 14.82 5.94
CA LEU A 455 0.00 14.91 4.59
C LEU A 455 -0.33 16.36 4.22
N ARG A 456 -0.93 17.13 5.14
CA ARG A 456 -1.20 18.56 4.92
C ARG A 456 0.09 19.36 4.68
N ALA A 457 1.10 19.14 5.50
CA ALA A 457 2.41 19.78 5.32
C ALA A 457 3.04 19.43 3.96
N GLU A 458 2.91 18.20 3.52
CA GLU A 458 3.37 17.77 2.19
C GLU A 458 2.59 18.46 1.06
N TRP A 459 1.26 18.52 1.13
CA TRP A 459 0.43 19.20 0.14
C TRP A 459 0.73 20.69 0.05
N ASP A 460 1.05 21.34 1.15
CA ASP A 460 1.37 22.77 1.21
C ASP A 460 2.85 23.06 0.88
N SER A 461 3.72 22.05 0.84
CA SER A 461 5.16 22.20 0.56
C SER A 461 5.47 22.71 -0.85
N THR A 462 4.54 22.52 -1.79
CA THR A 462 4.66 22.96 -3.17
C THR A 462 4.30 24.44 -3.37
N THR A 463 3.79 25.11 -2.33
CA THR A 463 3.36 26.51 -2.41
C THR A 463 4.53 27.43 -2.77
N ARG A 464 4.36 28.21 -3.84
CA ARG A 464 5.30 29.22 -4.31
C ARG A 464 4.54 30.52 -4.60
N ASP A 465 5.13 31.62 -4.23
CA ASP A 465 4.65 32.94 -4.64
C ASP A 465 5.08 33.20 -6.09
N ILE A 466 4.13 33.10 -7.02
CA ILE A 466 4.33 33.34 -8.44
C ILE A 466 3.37 34.42 -8.93
N ARG A 467 3.83 35.23 -9.87
CA ARG A 467 2.95 36.14 -10.58
C ARG A 467 2.12 35.34 -11.59
N PHE A 468 0.84 35.19 -11.33
CA PHE A 468 -0.09 34.69 -12.32
C PHE A 468 -0.25 35.73 -13.43
N ALA A 469 0.09 35.34 -14.65
CA ALA A 469 0.00 36.18 -15.85
C ALA A 469 -0.43 35.32 -17.04
N THR A 470 -1.01 35.94 -18.04
CA THR A 470 -1.39 35.27 -19.28
C THR A 470 -0.16 34.85 -20.09
N PHE A 471 -0.27 33.80 -20.89
CA PHE A 471 0.84 33.35 -21.73
C PHE A 471 1.44 34.47 -22.61
N PRO A 472 0.64 35.33 -23.30
CA PRO A 472 1.19 36.47 -24.01
C PRO A 472 2.00 37.43 -23.15
N GLU A 473 1.53 37.75 -21.93
CA GLU A 473 2.27 38.64 -21.01
C GLU A 473 3.62 38.07 -20.60
N LEU A 474 3.66 36.74 -20.30
CA LEU A 474 4.89 36.05 -19.96
C LEU A 474 5.88 36.06 -21.13
N PHE A 475 5.41 35.77 -22.34
CA PHE A 475 6.24 35.83 -23.56
C PHE A 475 6.75 37.23 -23.82
N GLN A 476 5.93 38.29 -23.77
CA GLN A 476 6.31 39.67 -23.94
C GLN A 476 7.40 40.09 -22.96
N ALA A 477 7.23 39.74 -21.68
CA ALA A 477 8.23 40.04 -20.67
C ALA A 477 9.57 39.38 -21.00
N GLN A 478 9.58 38.19 -21.55
CA GLN A 478 10.79 37.48 -21.99
C GLN A 478 11.38 38.15 -23.26
N ALA A 479 10.57 38.43 -24.28
CA ALA A 479 11.03 39.05 -25.50
C ALA A 479 11.66 40.44 -25.28
N ALA A 480 11.08 41.21 -24.34
CA ALA A 480 11.65 42.47 -23.91
C ALA A 480 12.99 42.35 -23.17
N ARG A 481 13.21 41.21 -22.46
CA ARG A 481 14.44 40.96 -21.72
C ARG A 481 15.59 40.51 -22.63
N THR A 482 15.30 39.71 -23.65
CA THR A 482 16.30 39.11 -24.56
C THR A 482 15.88 39.24 -26.04
N PRO A 483 15.71 40.46 -26.56
CA PRO A 483 15.12 40.66 -27.90
C PRO A 483 15.97 40.07 -29.05
N ASP A 484 17.29 40.10 -28.89
CA ASP A 484 18.23 39.66 -29.92
C ASP A 484 18.62 38.18 -29.82
N SER A 485 18.16 37.48 -28.76
CA SER A 485 18.42 36.05 -28.61
C SER A 485 17.58 35.25 -29.62
N THR A 486 18.12 34.11 -30.08
CA THR A 486 17.38 33.16 -30.91
C THR A 486 16.21 32.54 -30.14
N ALA A 487 14.99 32.75 -30.62
CA ALA A 487 13.75 32.18 -30.04
C ALA A 487 13.36 30.86 -30.70
N VAL A 488 13.52 30.77 -32.05
CA VAL A 488 13.13 29.60 -32.84
C VAL A 488 14.22 29.25 -33.84
N VAL A 489 14.51 27.94 -33.93
CA VAL A 489 15.39 27.37 -34.97
C VAL A 489 14.56 26.34 -35.72
N SER A 490 14.31 26.59 -37.00
CA SER A 490 13.65 25.62 -37.90
C SER A 490 14.70 24.88 -38.71
N ASP A 491 14.79 23.57 -38.47
CA ASP A 491 15.69 22.69 -39.21
C ASP A 491 15.01 22.20 -40.47
N GLU A 492 15.54 22.68 -41.65
CA GLU A 492 15.03 22.26 -42.95
C GLU A 492 15.81 21.05 -43.48
N ALA A 493 15.10 20.09 -44.14
CA ALA A 493 15.71 18.83 -44.57
C ALA A 493 16.89 19.04 -45.55
N ASP A 494 16.77 19.99 -46.46
CA ASP A 494 17.71 20.21 -47.61
C ASP A 494 18.31 21.63 -47.65
N GLY A 495 18.29 22.38 -46.49
CA GLY A 495 18.73 23.77 -46.50
C GLY A 495 19.39 24.21 -45.18
N PRO A 496 19.89 25.45 -45.14
CA PRO A 496 20.31 26.06 -43.89
C PRO A 496 19.11 26.26 -42.97
N SER A 497 19.32 26.06 -41.66
CA SER A 497 18.30 26.32 -40.64
C SER A 497 17.85 27.79 -40.67
N THR A 498 16.54 28.01 -40.57
CA THR A 498 15.98 29.35 -40.43
C THR A 498 15.97 29.67 -38.90
N GLU A 499 16.52 30.81 -38.52
CA GLU A 499 16.49 31.30 -37.14
C GLU A 499 15.66 32.60 -37.05
N LEU A 500 14.88 32.72 -35.97
CA LEU A 500 14.20 33.96 -35.59
C LEU A 500 14.65 34.40 -34.21
N THR A 501 14.91 35.68 -34.03
CA THR A 501 15.08 36.27 -32.70
C THR A 501 13.73 36.43 -31.97
N TYR A 502 13.78 36.69 -30.67
CA TYR A 502 12.58 36.99 -29.87
C TYR A 502 11.85 38.22 -30.42
N ALA A 503 12.57 39.25 -30.81
CA ALA A 503 11.98 40.47 -31.40
C ALA A 503 11.26 40.21 -32.72
N GLU A 504 11.87 39.45 -33.64
CA GLU A 504 11.27 39.11 -34.92
C GLU A 504 10.04 38.20 -34.77
N LEU A 505 10.14 37.25 -33.86
CA LEU A 505 9.00 36.37 -33.53
C LEU A 505 7.84 37.16 -32.92
N ASP A 506 8.13 38.09 -32.00
CA ASP A 506 7.14 38.98 -31.38
C ASP A 506 6.44 39.87 -32.43
N GLU A 507 7.21 40.53 -33.32
CA GLU A 507 6.69 41.40 -34.36
C GLU A 507 5.75 40.64 -35.31
N ARG A 508 6.16 39.45 -35.81
CA ARG A 508 5.29 38.60 -36.67
C ARG A 508 4.00 38.19 -35.99
N ALA A 509 4.09 37.79 -34.70
CA ALA A 509 2.93 37.43 -33.89
C ALA A 509 2.01 38.63 -33.66
N ASN A 510 2.55 39.83 -33.46
CA ASN A 510 1.77 41.07 -33.28
C ASN A 510 0.98 41.44 -34.54
N HIS A 511 1.61 41.40 -35.72
CA HIS A 511 0.94 41.66 -37.02
C HIS A 511 -0.26 40.73 -37.21
N LEU A 512 -0.09 39.41 -36.98
CA LEU A 512 -1.15 38.43 -37.09
C LEU A 512 -2.23 38.61 -35.99
N ALA A 513 -1.83 38.97 -34.77
CA ALA A 513 -2.78 39.19 -33.67
C ALA A 513 -3.72 40.37 -33.95
N HIS A 514 -3.20 41.51 -34.47
CA HIS A 514 -4.03 42.64 -34.87
C HIS A 514 -4.98 42.29 -36.06
N LEU A 515 -4.54 41.41 -36.96
CA LEU A 515 -5.38 40.90 -38.03
C LEU A 515 -6.53 40.04 -37.49
N LEU A 516 -6.24 39.20 -36.50
CA LEU A 516 -7.25 38.33 -35.82
C LEU A 516 -8.25 39.17 -35.05
N ILE A 517 -7.81 40.20 -34.32
CA ILE A 517 -8.71 41.15 -33.62
C ILE A 517 -9.65 41.84 -34.63
N ALA A 518 -9.12 42.32 -35.77
CA ALA A 518 -9.93 42.91 -36.82
C ALA A 518 -10.95 41.93 -37.47
N ARG A 519 -10.77 40.62 -37.23
CA ARG A 519 -11.71 39.54 -37.64
C ARG A 519 -12.61 39.07 -36.52
N ASN A 520 -12.76 39.86 -35.48
CA ASN A 520 -13.57 39.57 -34.28
C ASN A 520 -13.10 38.36 -33.49
N ILE A 521 -11.79 38.06 -33.46
CA ILE A 521 -11.20 37.09 -32.55
C ILE A 521 -10.79 37.80 -31.24
N GLY A 522 -11.21 37.26 -30.10
CA GLY A 522 -10.92 37.76 -28.76
C GLY A 522 -11.16 36.73 -27.69
N PRO A 523 -11.24 37.14 -26.39
CA PRO A 523 -11.51 36.20 -25.30
C PRO A 523 -12.73 35.33 -25.57
N GLU A 524 -12.67 34.06 -25.20
CA GLU A 524 -13.67 33.00 -25.44
C GLU A 524 -13.78 32.53 -26.92
N SER A 525 -13.07 33.13 -27.87
CA SER A 525 -13.02 32.65 -29.23
C SER A 525 -12.05 31.46 -29.36
N VAL A 526 -12.48 30.37 -29.99
CA VAL A 526 -11.60 29.26 -30.35
C VAL A 526 -11.14 29.43 -31.81
N VAL A 527 -9.83 29.32 -32.06
CA VAL A 527 -9.20 29.39 -33.39
C VAL A 527 -8.49 28.06 -33.66
N GLY A 528 -8.93 27.38 -34.73
CA GLY A 528 -8.29 26.12 -35.12
C GLY A 528 -6.98 26.38 -35.87
N LEU A 529 -5.95 25.61 -35.56
CA LEU A 529 -4.63 25.65 -36.21
C LEU A 529 -4.45 24.34 -36.99
N LEU A 530 -4.79 24.29 -38.25
CA LEU A 530 -4.54 23.17 -39.14
C LEU A 530 -3.24 23.42 -39.90
N LEU A 531 -2.13 23.42 -39.17
CA LEU A 531 -0.80 23.77 -39.63
C LEU A 531 0.20 22.66 -39.26
N PRO A 532 1.14 22.34 -40.17
CA PRO A 532 2.26 21.47 -39.84
C PRO A 532 3.20 22.19 -38.85
N ARG A 533 4.08 21.42 -38.21
CA ARG A 533 5.11 21.95 -37.33
C ARG A 533 6.02 22.90 -38.12
N SER A 534 6.00 24.19 -37.80
CA SER A 534 6.68 25.26 -38.55
C SER A 534 6.78 26.53 -37.71
N VAL A 535 7.59 27.50 -38.18
CA VAL A 535 7.63 28.83 -37.60
C VAL A 535 6.24 29.49 -37.61
N ASP A 536 5.47 29.33 -38.71
CA ASP A 536 4.12 29.90 -38.83
C ASP A 536 3.15 29.36 -37.80
N GLN A 537 3.31 28.09 -37.38
CA GLN A 537 2.52 27.50 -36.30
C GLN A 537 2.84 28.16 -34.95
N VAL A 538 4.12 28.41 -34.65
CA VAL A 538 4.53 29.10 -33.40
C VAL A 538 4.01 30.55 -33.40
N VAL A 539 4.14 31.26 -34.54
CA VAL A 539 3.57 32.60 -34.74
C VAL A 539 2.05 32.58 -34.51
N ALA A 540 1.34 31.57 -35.05
CA ALA A 540 -0.11 31.46 -34.92
C ALA A 540 -0.54 31.23 -33.46
N VAL A 541 0.15 30.35 -32.71
CA VAL A 541 -0.10 30.13 -31.27
C VAL A 541 0.02 31.44 -30.48
N LEU A 542 1.11 32.17 -30.68
CA LEU A 542 1.34 33.47 -30.04
C LEU A 542 0.29 34.51 -30.47
N ALA A 543 -0.01 34.61 -31.74
CA ALA A 543 -0.96 35.59 -32.28
C ALA A 543 -2.39 35.37 -31.78
N VAL A 544 -2.87 34.10 -31.75
CA VAL A 544 -4.20 33.77 -31.25
C VAL A 544 -4.31 34.15 -29.77
N THR A 545 -3.31 33.76 -28.96
CA THR A 545 -3.33 34.08 -27.53
C THR A 545 -3.15 35.57 -27.25
N LYS A 546 -2.36 36.31 -28.08
CA LYS A 546 -2.23 37.78 -28.01
C LYS A 546 -3.53 38.49 -28.36
N ALA A 547 -4.30 37.96 -29.30
CA ALA A 547 -5.64 38.45 -29.62
C ALA A 547 -6.66 38.18 -28.52
N GLY A 548 -6.33 37.29 -27.57
CA GLY A 548 -7.17 36.85 -26.46
C GLY A 548 -7.90 35.51 -26.73
N GLY A 549 -7.77 34.93 -27.92
CA GLY A 549 -8.41 33.67 -28.29
C GLY A 549 -7.69 32.44 -27.75
N ALA A 550 -8.38 31.30 -27.73
CA ALA A 550 -7.84 29.98 -27.44
C ALA A 550 -7.47 29.26 -28.73
N PHE A 551 -6.24 28.75 -28.83
CA PHE A 551 -5.85 27.97 -30.00
C PHE A 551 -6.32 26.51 -29.85
N LEU A 552 -6.71 25.90 -30.98
CA LEU A 552 -7.09 24.51 -31.13
C LEU A 552 -6.17 23.85 -32.15
N PRO A 553 -5.11 23.15 -31.79
CA PRO A 553 -4.22 22.52 -32.72
C PRO A 553 -4.90 21.28 -33.31
N ILE A 554 -4.84 21.15 -34.62
CA ILE A 554 -5.39 20.04 -35.41
C ILE A 554 -4.26 19.51 -36.30
N ASP A 555 -3.84 18.27 -36.07
CA ASP A 555 -2.77 17.67 -36.87
C ASP A 555 -3.24 17.46 -38.32
N PRO A 556 -2.54 18.00 -39.29
CA PRO A 556 -2.90 17.82 -40.72
C PRO A 556 -2.83 16.35 -41.17
N GLU A 557 -2.06 15.50 -40.47
CA GLU A 557 -1.91 14.11 -40.82
C GLU A 557 -3.08 13.22 -40.30
N TYR A 558 -4.00 13.79 -39.53
CA TYR A 558 -5.19 13.06 -39.09
C TYR A 558 -6.10 12.70 -40.29
N PRO A 559 -6.82 11.57 -40.20
CA PRO A 559 -7.88 11.25 -41.16
C PRO A 559 -8.90 12.35 -41.26
N ALA A 560 -9.44 12.57 -42.47
CA ALA A 560 -10.40 13.63 -42.76
C ALA A 560 -11.62 13.63 -41.83
N GLU A 561 -12.14 12.43 -41.50
CA GLU A 561 -13.26 12.26 -40.55
C GLU A 561 -12.93 12.80 -39.15
N ARG A 562 -11.68 12.58 -38.67
CA ARG A 562 -11.23 13.09 -37.35
C ARG A 562 -11.09 14.59 -37.36
N ILE A 563 -10.54 15.17 -38.43
CA ILE A 563 -10.45 16.63 -38.62
C ILE A 563 -11.86 17.26 -38.64
N ALA A 564 -12.78 16.68 -39.42
CA ALA A 564 -14.17 17.13 -39.47
C ALA A 564 -14.85 17.06 -38.10
N TYR A 565 -14.71 15.96 -37.41
CA TYR A 565 -15.27 15.79 -36.06
C TYR A 565 -14.78 16.86 -35.07
N VAL A 566 -13.48 17.14 -35.05
CA VAL A 566 -12.88 18.13 -34.11
C VAL A 566 -13.43 19.55 -34.45
N ILE A 567 -13.54 19.89 -35.74
CA ILE A 567 -14.08 21.17 -36.17
C ILE A 567 -15.56 21.32 -35.82
N ASP A 568 -16.36 20.28 -36.04
CA ASP A 568 -17.80 20.30 -35.78
C ASP A 568 -18.11 20.35 -34.28
N ASP A 569 -17.33 19.64 -33.45
CA ASP A 569 -17.52 19.58 -31.97
C ASP A 569 -17.02 20.89 -31.31
N ALA A 570 -15.82 21.39 -31.68
CA ALA A 570 -15.24 22.59 -31.08
C ALA A 570 -15.82 23.89 -31.65
N ARG A 571 -16.36 23.90 -32.89
CA ARG A 571 -16.91 25.05 -33.60
C ARG A 571 -16.00 26.26 -33.56
N PRO A 572 -14.73 26.17 -34.06
CA PRO A 572 -13.83 27.31 -34.07
C PRO A 572 -14.38 28.47 -34.88
N ALA A 573 -14.14 29.69 -34.38
CA ALA A 573 -14.57 30.91 -35.06
C ALA A 573 -13.79 31.16 -36.39
N LEU A 574 -12.55 30.65 -36.46
CA LEU A 574 -11.67 30.74 -37.61
C LEU A 574 -10.72 29.56 -37.63
N LEU A 575 -10.32 29.15 -38.85
CA LEU A 575 -9.20 28.19 -39.05
C LEU A 575 -8.01 28.91 -39.64
N LEU A 576 -6.81 28.71 -39.09
CA LEU A 576 -5.55 29.11 -39.67
C LEU A 576 -4.97 27.90 -40.40
N VAL A 577 -4.64 28.07 -41.68
CA VAL A 577 -4.19 27.00 -42.59
C VAL A 577 -3.03 27.50 -43.42
N ASP A 578 -2.19 26.62 -43.96
CA ASP A 578 -1.29 26.91 -45.04
C ASP A 578 -1.95 26.60 -46.43
N ARG A 579 -1.19 26.70 -47.51
CA ARG A 579 -1.71 26.43 -48.86
C ARG A 579 -2.10 24.98 -49.08
N ASP A 580 -1.37 24.05 -48.48
CA ASP A 580 -1.58 22.61 -48.65
C ASP A 580 -2.75 22.12 -47.78
N THR A 581 -2.81 22.53 -46.55
CA THR A 581 -3.92 22.22 -45.63
C THR A 581 -5.21 22.93 -46.03
N SER A 582 -5.15 24.09 -46.70
CA SER A 582 -6.32 24.75 -47.29
C SER A 582 -6.99 23.90 -48.35
N ARG A 583 -6.21 23.19 -49.19
CA ARG A 583 -6.76 22.24 -50.19
C ARG A 583 -7.43 21.07 -49.50
N LYS A 584 -6.77 20.47 -48.52
CA LYS A 584 -7.33 19.37 -47.75
C LYS A 584 -8.63 19.76 -47.03
N LEU A 585 -8.69 20.98 -46.49
CA LEU A 585 -9.88 21.49 -45.81
C LEU A 585 -11.05 21.68 -46.79
N SER A 586 -10.76 22.11 -48.02
CA SER A 586 -11.78 22.25 -49.09
C SER A 586 -12.39 20.90 -49.48
N GLU A 587 -11.61 19.82 -49.44
CA GLU A 587 -12.09 18.43 -49.70
C GLU A 587 -12.97 17.93 -48.57
N ILE A 588 -12.65 18.28 -47.31
CA ILE A 588 -13.42 17.90 -46.12
C ILE A 588 -14.78 18.61 -46.08
N GLY A 589 -14.88 19.82 -46.65
CA GLY A 589 -16.14 20.52 -46.82
C GLY A 589 -16.71 21.14 -45.54
N THR A 590 -15.86 21.57 -44.60
CA THR A 590 -16.31 22.29 -43.40
C THR A 590 -16.78 23.70 -43.73
N GLY A 591 -17.88 24.16 -43.12
CA GLY A 591 -18.42 25.52 -43.34
C GLY A 591 -17.67 26.63 -42.58
N THR A 592 -16.60 26.30 -41.85
CA THR A 592 -15.83 27.24 -41.02
C THR A 592 -14.92 28.10 -41.89
N ALA A 593 -14.89 29.44 -41.66
CA ALA A 593 -14.02 30.36 -42.35
C ALA A 593 -12.54 30.01 -42.11
N ALA A 594 -11.73 30.10 -43.20
CA ALA A 594 -10.29 29.83 -43.13
C ALA A 594 -9.47 31.04 -43.55
N LEU A 595 -8.33 31.26 -42.90
CA LEU A 595 -7.31 32.22 -43.25
C LEU A 595 -6.03 31.48 -43.64
N VAL A 596 -5.59 31.64 -44.88
CA VAL A 596 -4.37 31.03 -45.40
C VAL A 596 -3.17 31.88 -44.96
N LEU A 597 -2.25 31.26 -44.24
CA LEU A 597 -0.98 31.86 -43.84
C LEU A 597 0.06 31.62 -44.96
N GLY A 598 0.99 32.54 -45.16
CA GLY A 598 2.12 32.41 -46.10
C GLY A 598 2.73 33.78 -46.47
N GLY A 599 4.05 33.89 -46.49
CA GLY A 599 4.79 35.11 -46.68
C GLY A 599 4.73 36.07 -45.48
N ASP A 600 5.05 37.36 -45.75
CA ASP A 600 4.92 38.39 -44.71
C ASP A 600 3.43 38.64 -44.40
N ILE A 601 3.00 38.10 -43.27
CA ILE A 601 1.58 38.14 -42.89
C ILE A 601 1.25 39.53 -42.35
N ALA A 602 0.43 40.26 -43.14
CA ALA A 602 -0.10 41.56 -42.79
C ALA A 602 0.95 42.59 -42.30
N PRO A 603 2.02 42.87 -43.05
CA PRO A 603 3.09 43.80 -42.66
C PRO A 603 2.59 45.24 -42.53
N ASP A 604 1.39 45.54 -42.98
CA ASP A 604 0.72 46.82 -42.84
C ASP A 604 -0.01 47.00 -41.49
N ARG A 605 -0.06 45.97 -40.64
CA ARG A 605 -0.65 46.01 -39.31
C ARG A 605 0.36 46.46 -38.27
N PRO A 606 -0.09 46.94 -37.09
CA PRO A 606 0.82 47.33 -36.01
C PRO A 606 1.78 46.23 -35.60
N GLY A 607 3.09 46.51 -35.46
CA GLY A 607 4.12 45.59 -34.99
C GLY A 607 4.25 45.55 -33.45
N HIS A 608 3.49 46.38 -32.72
CA HIS A 608 3.47 46.37 -31.25
C HIS A 608 2.45 45.36 -30.74
N SER A 609 2.69 44.83 -29.56
CA SER A 609 1.78 43.86 -28.91
C SER A 609 0.40 44.46 -28.62
N PRO A 610 -0.70 43.77 -28.93
CA PRO A 610 -2.05 44.22 -28.59
C PRO A 610 -2.23 44.39 -27.08
N THR A 611 -2.91 45.46 -26.70
CA THR A 611 -3.34 45.77 -25.33
C THR A 611 -4.84 45.49 -25.16
N ASP A 612 -5.36 45.57 -23.95
CA ASP A 612 -6.81 45.41 -23.70
C ASP A 612 -7.66 46.51 -24.39
N ALA A 613 -7.05 47.64 -24.76
CA ALA A 613 -7.71 48.66 -25.56
C ALA A 613 -7.88 48.25 -27.03
N ASP A 614 -7.03 47.37 -27.53
CA ASP A 614 -7.07 46.85 -28.92
C ASP A 614 -7.98 45.60 -29.02
N ARG A 615 -8.12 44.84 -27.93
CA ARG A 615 -8.90 43.59 -27.86
C ARG A 615 -10.40 43.87 -27.78
N LEU A 616 -11.20 42.86 -28.09
CA LEU A 616 -12.66 42.90 -27.97
C LEU A 616 -13.16 42.98 -26.52
N ALA A 617 -12.37 42.43 -25.59
CA ALA A 617 -12.56 42.43 -24.14
C ALA A 617 -11.22 42.25 -23.46
N PRO A 618 -11.07 42.61 -22.17
CA PRO A 618 -9.84 42.33 -21.39
C PRO A 618 -9.49 40.85 -21.35
N LEU A 619 -8.22 40.55 -21.51
CA LEU A 619 -7.70 39.18 -21.36
C LEU A 619 -7.32 38.91 -19.90
N THR A 620 -7.83 37.84 -19.34
CA THR A 620 -7.55 37.46 -17.95
C THR A 620 -6.91 36.07 -17.86
N VAL A 621 -6.34 35.74 -16.72
CA VAL A 621 -5.77 34.41 -16.49
C VAL A 621 -6.82 33.29 -16.54
N ASP A 622 -8.09 33.58 -16.28
CA ASP A 622 -9.21 32.64 -16.37
C ASP A 622 -9.70 32.45 -17.81
N SER A 623 -9.25 33.28 -18.78
CA SER A 623 -9.58 33.10 -20.17
C SER A 623 -8.95 31.83 -20.72
N PRO A 624 -9.62 31.12 -21.67
CA PRO A 624 -9.04 29.93 -22.28
C PRO A 624 -7.75 30.24 -23.03
N ALA A 625 -6.71 29.45 -22.82
CA ALA A 625 -5.46 29.53 -23.58
C ALA A 625 -5.50 28.58 -24.78
N TYR A 626 -5.99 27.37 -24.57
CA TYR A 626 -6.10 26.36 -25.62
C TYR A 626 -7.22 25.34 -25.38
N VAL A 627 -7.59 24.65 -26.45
CA VAL A 627 -8.43 23.46 -26.43
C VAL A 627 -7.67 22.33 -27.11
N ILE A 628 -7.47 21.21 -26.39
CA ILE A 628 -6.81 20.03 -26.95
C ILE A 628 -7.73 18.81 -26.85
N TYR A 629 -7.81 18.04 -27.92
CA TYR A 629 -8.66 16.84 -27.99
C TYR A 629 -7.89 15.61 -27.55
N THR A 630 -8.42 14.94 -26.52
CA THR A 630 -7.89 13.68 -25.99
C THR A 630 -8.84 12.52 -26.31
N SER A 631 -8.31 11.29 -26.32
CA SER A 631 -9.13 10.07 -26.44
C SER A 631 -10.09 9.96 -25.24
N GLY A 632 -11.38 9.78 -25.50
CA GLY A 632 -12.38 9.56 -24.46
C GLY A 632 -12.55 8.09 -24.14
N SER A 633 -12.86 7.75 -22.89
CA SER A 633 -13.23 6.39 -22.44
C SER A 633 -14.48 5.84 -23.17
N THR A 634 -15.27 6.70 -23.78
CA THR A 634 -16.46 6.36 -24.58
C THR A 634 -16.19 6.19 -26.08
N GLY A 635 -14.91 6.22 -26.50
CA GLY A 635 -14.49 6.07 -27.89
C GLY A 635 -14.44 7.39 -28.69
N ASN A 636 -15.23 8.40 -28.36
CA ASN A 636 -15.20 9.70 -29.04
C ASN A 636 -14.21 10.67 -28.37
N PRO A 637 -13.39 11.42 -29.14
CA PRO A 637 -12.50 12.42 -28.58
C PRO A 637 -13.27 13.53 -27.83
N LYS A 638 -12.65 14.06 -26.79
CA LYS A 638 -13.18 15.14 -25.94
C LYS A 638 -12.22 16.34 -25.94
N GLY A 639 -12.72 17.55 -26.14
CA GLY A 639 -11.92 18.78 -26.09
C GLY A 639 -11.75 19.26 -24.65
N VAL A 640 -10.51 19.33 -24.17
CA VAL A 640 -10.15 19.85 -22.85
C VAL A 640 -9.83 21.34 -22.98
N MET A 641 -10.55 22.20 -22.25
CA MET A 641 -10.35 23.64 -22.27
C MET A 641 -9.48 24.08 -21.10
N VAL A 642 -8.25 24.51 -21.40
CA VAL A 642 -7.28 24.95 -20.41
C VAL A 642 -7.17 26.46 -20.42
N THR A 643 -7.05 27.08 -19.23
CA THR A 643 -6.95 28.53 -19.06
C THR A 643 -5.49 28.98 -18.94
N HIS A 644 -5.24 30.28 -19.03
CA HIS A 644 -3.91 30.84 -18.80
C HIS A 644 -3.39 30.67 -17.37
N CYS A 645 -4.28 30.44 -16.40
CA CYS A 645 -3.96 30.40 -14.97
C CYS A 645 -2.84 29.38 -14.64
N GLY A 646 -2.88 28.18 -15.26
CA GLY A 646 -1.88 27.13 -15.02
C GLY A 646 -0.53 27.35 -15.69
N VAL A 647 -0.47 28.21 -16.72
CA VAL A 647 0.70 28.28 -17.61
C VAL A 647 1.95 28.80 -16.89
N ALA A 648 1.83 29.88 -16.11
CA ALA A 648 2.94 30.45 -15.35
C ALA A 648 3.50 29.44 -14.34
N ASN A 649 2.60 28.68 -13.69
CA ASN A 649 2.93 27.65 -12.73
C ASN A 649 3.67 26.47 -13.36
N LEU A 650 3.16 25.98 -14.49
CA LEU A 650 3.79 24.90 -15.25
C LEU A 650 5.20 25.30 -15.70
N ALA A 651 5.30 26.45 -16.41
CA ALA A 651 6.57 26.93 -16.97
C ALA A 651 7.63 27.14 -15.88
N GLY A 652 7.27 27.84 -14.79
CA GLY A 652 8.20 28.07 -13.68
C GLY A 652 8.70 26.78 -13.03
N SER A 653 7.79 25.83 -12.77
CA SER A 653 8.14 24.52 -12.20
C SER A 653 9.08 23.72 -13.10
N GLN A 654 8.80 23.70 -14.42
CA GLN A 654 9.60 22.95 -15.38
C GLN A 654 10.95 23.61 -15.64
N ILE A 655 11.02 24.94 -15.79
CA ILE A 655 12.27 25.68 -16.00
C ILE A 655 13.24 25.41 -14.85
N GLU A 656 12.76 25.47 -13.60
CA GLU A 656 13.57 25.15 -12.43
C GLU A 656 13.97 23.67 -12.40
N ARG A 657 13.01 22.75 -12.52
CA ARG A 657 13.25 21.31 -12.38
C ARG A 657 14.17 20.78 -13.48
N PHE A 658 14.03 21.27 -14.70
CA PHE A 658 14.84 20.83 -15.85
C PHE A 658 16.13 21.65 -15.98
N ALA A 659 16.31 22.69 -15.18
CA ALA A 659 17.46 23.59 -15.21
C ALA A 659 17.64 24.28 -16.58
N VAL A 660 16.54 24.76 -17.18
CA VAL A 660 16.56 25.46 -18.46
C VAL A 660 17.11 26.89 -18.26
N HIS A 661 17.94 27.36 -19.17
CA HIS A 661 18.54 28.70 -19.17
C HIS A 661 18.64 29.27 -20.59
N GLU A 662 18.97 30.54 -20.76
CA GLU A 662 19.01 31.26 -22.04
C GLU A 662 19.88 30.56 -23.10
N GLY A 663 20.93 29.81 -22.74
CA GLY A 663 21.74 29.03 -23.67
C GLY A 663 21.17 27.66 -24.04
N SER A 664 20.02 27.27 -23.48
CA SER A 664 19.39 25.98 -23.75
C SER A 664 18.74 25.93 -25.14
N ARG A 665 18.61 24.70 -25.66
CA ARG A 665 17.94 24.43 -26.94
C ARG A 665 16.94 23.30 -26.74
N VAL A 666 15.66 23.63 -26.75
CA VAL A 666 14.55 22.72 -26.45
C VAL A 666 14.00 22.14 -27.74
N LEU A 667 13.99 20.82 -27.86
CA LEU A 667 13.40 20.16 -29.02
C LEU A 667 11.88 20.15 -28.90
N GLN A 668 11.16 20.59 -29.96
CA GLN A 668 9.74 20.34 -30.12
C GLN A 668 9.52 18.93 -30.72
N PHE A 669 9.47 17.92 -29.86
CA PHE A 669 9.30 16.53 -30.26
C PHE A 669 7.83 16.15 -30.44
N ALA A 670 7.00 16.51 -29.46
CA ALA A 670 5.58 16.14 -29.43
C ALA A 670 4.80 16.68 -30.65
N SER A 671 3.79 15.91 -31.15
CA SER A 671 2.86 16.44 -32.12
C SER A 671 2.12 17.67 -31.56
N PRO A 672 1.90 18.72 -32.37
CA PRO A 672 1.16 19.92 -31.94
C PRO A 672 -0.21 19.64 -31.31
N SER A 673 -0.85 18.53 -31.66
CA SER A 673 -2.14 18.13 -31.11
C SER A 673 -2.09 17.55 -29.69
N PHE A 674 -0.89 17.43 -29.12
CA PHE A 674 -0.69 17.07 -27.72
C PHE A 674 -0.23 18.28 -26.90
N ASP A 675 -0.66 18.35 -25.65
CA ASP A 675 -0.31 19.45 -24.75
C ASP A 675 1.19 19.49 -24.37
N ALA A 676 1.89 18.35 -24.48
CA ALA A 676 3.34 18.29 -24.38
C ALA A 676 4.05 19.26 -25.36
N ALA A 677 3.53 19.44 -26.58
CA ALA A 677 4.10 20.40 -27.53
C ALA A 677 3.98 21.84 -27.03
N PHE A 678 2.87 22.17 -26.35
CA PHE A 678 2.73 23.50 -25.74
C PHE A 678 3.66 23.66 -24.53
N SER A 679 3.89 22.60 -23.77
CA SER A 679 4.89 22.61 -22.70
C SER A 679 6.30 22.85 -23.20
N GLU A 680 6.72 22.17 -24.29
CA GLU A 680 8.02 22.38 -24.93
C GLU A 680 8.18 23.85 -25.43
N LEU A 681 7.11 24.39 -25.98
CA LEU A 681 7.07 25.80 -26.40
C LEU A 681 7.20 26.76 -25.21
N CYS A 682 6.44 26.51 -24.11
CA CYS A 682 6.55 27.32 -22.90
C CYS A 682 7.95 27.21 -22.27
N LEU A 683 8.51 26.01 -22.24
CA LEU A 683 9.83 25.76 -21.68
C LEU A 683 10.92 26.58 -22.44
N ALA A 684 10.84 26.65 -23.75
CA ALA A 684 11.74 27.44 -24.58
C ALA A 684 11.46 28.95 -24.42
N LEU A 685 10.27 29.37 -24.83
CA LEU A 685 9.98 30.78 -25.05
C LEU A 685 9.81 31.62 -23.77
N LEU A 686 9.54 30.99 -22.63
CA LEU A 686 9.42 31.69 -21.34
C LEU A 686 10.70 31.70 -20.53
N SER A 687 11.75 30.98 -20.95
CA SER A 687 13.07 30.94 -20.31
C SER A 687 14.15 31.75 -21.03
N GLY A 688 13.87 32.25 -22.25
CA GLY A 688 14.85 32.93 -23.12
C GLY A 688 15.71 31.96 -23.90
N SER A 689 15.36 30.69 -23.97
CA SER A 689 16.05 29.65 -24.73
C SER A 689 15.45 29.48 -26.13
N ALA A 690 16.11 28.69 -26.99
CA ALA A 690 15.66 28.46 -28.35
C ALA A 690 14.79 27.23 -28.47
N LEU A 691 13.65 27.33 -29.18
CA LEU A 691 12.83 26.22 -29.61
C LEU A 691 13.37 25.65 -30.93
N VAL A 692 13.69 24.35 -30.94
CA VAL A 692 14.18 23.64 -32.13
C VAL A 692 13.01 22.90 -32.77
N LEU A 693 12.67 23.28 -34.00
CA LEU A 693 11.63 22.69 -34.84
C LEU A 693 12.26 21.82 -35.94
N ALA A 694 11.60 20.73 -36.28
CA ALA A 694 11.96 19.89 -37.41
C ALA A 694 10.72 19.23 -38.03
N PRO A 695 10.76 18.86 -39.31
CA PRO A 695 9.72 18.07 -39.95
C PRO A 695 9.50 16.74 -39.21
N ALA A 696 8.26 16.19 -39.26
CA ALA A 696 7.85 15.01 -38.50
C ALA A 696 8.74 13.78 -38.81
N GLU A 697 9.18 13.61 -40.06
CA GLU A 697 10.01 12.49 -40.49
C GLU A 697 11.38 12.48 -39.80
N ARG A 698 11.90 13.66 -39.41
CA ARG A 698 13.19 13.78 -38.70
C ARG A 698 13.08 13.56 -37.19
N LEU A 699 11.88 13.54 -36.68
CA LEU A 699 11.59 13.30 -35.27
C LEU A 699 11.26 11.82 -34.97
N LEU A 700 11.16 10.99 -36.01
CA LEU A 700 11.00 9.55 -35.83
C LEU A 700 12.24 8.94 -35.13
N PRO A 701 12.07 8.02 -34.18
CA PRO A 701 13.18 7.34 -33.55
C PRO A 701 14.12 6.70 -34.56
N GLY A 702 15.41 7.05 -34.52
CA GLY A 702 16.41 6.54 -35.44
C GLY A 702 17.51 7.57 -35.79
N PRO A 703 18.35 7.27 -36.80
CA PRO A 703 19.53 8.09 -37.14
C PRO A 703 19.22 9.57 -37.45
N ALA A 704 18.06 9.87 -38.06
CA ALA A 704 17.66 11.23 -38.38
C ALA A 704 17.45 12.10 -37.14
N LEU A 705 16.83 11.55 -36.10
CA LEU A 705 16.65 12.23 -34.80
C LEU A 705 17.99 12.41 -34.10
N THR A 706 18.87 11.39 -34.12
CA THR A 706 20.24 11.48 -33.58
C THR A 706 21.03 12.61 -34.24
N GLU A 707 21.06 12.65 -35.59
CA GLU A 707 21.74 13.71 -36.34
C GLU A 707 21.18 15.09 -36.01
N LEU A 708 19.85 15.22 -35.94
CA LEU A 708 19.16 16.47 -35.60
C LEU A 708 19.60 16.99 -34.23
N THR A 709 19.56 16.12 -33.20
CA THR A 709 19.87 16.51 -31.82
C THR A 709 21.34 16.95 -31.67
N VAL A 710 22.25 16.28 -32.36
CA VAL A 710 23.69 16.65 -32.39
C VAL A 710 23.89 17.95 -33.19
N ARG A 711 23.36 18.05 -34.44
CA ARG A 711 23.52 19.21 -35.31
C ARG A 711 22.98 20.49 -34.67
N GLN A 712 21.79 20.42 -34.12
CA GLN A 712 21.13 21.55 -33.48
C GLN A 712 21.53 21.74 -32.00
N ARG A 713 22.47 20.94 -31.49
CA ARG A 713 22.94 21.01 -30.09
C ARG A 713 21.79 21.03 -29.09
N VAL A 714 20.83 20.13 -29.27
CA VAL A 714 19.69 20.01 -28.37
C VAL A 714 20.15 19.70 -26.97
N THR A 715 19.65 20.44 -25.99
CA THR A 715 19.99 20.27 -24.55
C THR A 715 18.86 19.66 -23.74
N HIS A 716 17.61 19.82 -24.21
CA HIS A 716 16.40 19.37 -23.56
C HIS A 716 15.46 18.69 -24.55
N ALA A 717 14.94 17.52 -24.20
CA ALA A 717 13.95 16.82 -25.00
C ALA A 717 12.95 16.07 -24.11
N THR A 718 11.67 16.17 -24.49
CA THR A 718 10.59 15.34 -23.90
C THR A 718 10.25 14.22 -24.86
N ILE A 719 10.57 12.98 -24.51
CA ILE A 719 10.42 11.82 -25.40
C ILE A 719 9.59 10.74 -24.68
N PRO A 720 8.48 10.25 -25.28
CA PRO A 720 7.70 9.16 -24.71
C PRO A 720 8.52 7.87 -24.52
N PRO A 721 8.27 7.08 -23.49
CA PRO A 721 8.96 5.81 -23.23
C PRO A 721 9.03 4.87 -24.45
N ALA A 722 7.93 4.74 -25.22
CA ALA A 722 7.91 3.89 -26.42
C ALA A 722 8.88 4.39 -27.51
N ALA A 723 8.95 5.71 -27.76
CA ALA A 723 9.89 6.27 -28.71
C ALA A 723 11.33 6.14 -28.23
N LEU A 724 11.56 6.33 -26.92
CA LEU A 724 12.88 6.18 -26.29
C LEU A 724 13.38 4.72 -26.36
N ALA A 725 12.48 3.75 -26.21
CA ALA A 725 12.81 2.33 -26.32
C ALA A 725 13.27 1.93 -27.74
N ALA A 726 12.80 2.64 -28.75
CA ALA A 726 13.16 2.39 -30.15
C ALA A 726 14.47 3.04 -30.60
N LEU A 727 15.10 3.89 -29.77
CA LEU A 727 16.38 4.53 -30.06
C LEU A 727 17.55 3.62 -29.62
N ASP A 728 18.65 3.70 -30.38
CA ASP A 728 19.92 3.11 -29.95
C ASP A 728 20.51 3.82 -28.73
N GLU A 729 21.39 3.18 -27.98
CA GLU A 729 21.95 3.73 -26.74
C GLU A 729 22.71 5.05 -26.97
N ASP A 730 23.36 5.19 -28.13
CA ASP A 730 24.03 6.41 -28.57
C ASP A 730 23.12 7.38 -29.33
N GLY A 731 21.82 7.11 -29.37
CA GLY A 731 20.83 7.86 -30.16
C GLY A 731 20.55 9.28 -29.68
N LEU A 732 21.02 9.67 -28.50
CA LEU A 732 20.90 11.03 -27.98
C LEU A 732 22.22 11.53 -27.40
N PRO A 733 22.53 12.83 -27.44
CA PRO A 733 23.76 13.40 -26.92
C PRO A 733 23.94 13.12 -25.41
N PRO A 734 25.16 12.90 -24.91
CA PRO A 734 25.44 12.89 -23.48
C PRO A 734 25.18 14.28 -22.87
N GLY A 735 24.76 14.33 -21.61
CA GLY A 735 24.41 15.57 -20.90
C GLY A 735 23.06 16.20 -21.26
N LEU A 736 22.32 15.61 -22.21
CA LEU A 736 20.95 16.05 -22.53
C LEU A 736 20.02 15.84 -21.30
N VAL A 737 19.22 16.82 -20.98
CA VAL A 737 18.13 16.68 -20.00
C VAL A 737 16.95 15.99 -20.71
N LEU A 738 16.67 14.76 -20.26
CA LEU A 738 15.68 13.89 -20.87
C LEU A 738 14.45 13.81 -19.95
N THR A 739 13.33 14.28 -20.45
CA THR A 739 12.04 14.08 -19.77
C THR A 739 11.28 12.95 -20.45
N VAL A 740 10.76 12.02 -19.66
CA VAL A 740 9.82 10.97 -20.13
C VAL A 740 8.44 11.27 -19.60
N ALA A 741 7.43 11.19 -20.48
CA ALA A 741 6.04 11.50 -20.15
C ALA A 741 5.06 10.76 -21.08
N GLY A 742 3.78 10.72 -20.71
CA GLY A 742 2.67 10.20 -21.50
C GLY A 742 2.42 8.69 -21.37
N GLU A 743 3.42 7.94 -20.93
CA GLU A 743 3.35 6.48 -20.76
C GLU A 743 4.12 6.04 -19.52
N ALA A 744 3.90 4.80 -19.04
CA ALA A 744 4.65 4.23 -17.94
C ALA A 744 6.13 4.01 -18.34
N CYS A 745 7.05 4.55 -17.55
CA CYS A 745 8.49 4.35 -17.72
C CYS A 745 8.93 3.04 -17.07
N SER A 746 9.64 2.18 -17.80
CA SER A 746 10.17 0.94 -17.26
C SER A 746 11.53 1.13 -16.55
N PRO A 747 11.88 0.28 -15.57
CA PRO A 747 13.20 0.31 -14.93
C PRO A 747 14.35 0.14 -15.92
N ALA A 748 14.18 -0.70 -16.94
CA ALA A 748 15.18 -0.93 -17.98
C ALA A 748 15.49 0.35 -18.79
N LEU A 749 14.49 1.21 -19.04
CA LEU A 749 14.72 2.49 -19.68
C LEU A 749 15.51 3.45 -18.78
N VAL A 750 15.20 3.45 -17.47
CA VAL A 750 15.97 4.25 -16.51
C VAL A 750 17.42 3.79 -16.46
N GLU A 751 17.65 2.49 -16.36
CA GLU A 751 19.01 1.93 -16.36
C GLU A 751 19.81 2.33 -17.60
N ARG A 752 19.17 2.27 -18.77
CA ARG A 752 19.80 2.59 -20.05
C ARG A 752 20.08 4.08 -20.22
N TRP A 753 19.13 4.95 -19.91
CA TRP A 753 19.13 6.36 -20.30
C TRP A 753 19.57 7.34 -19.22
N SER A 754 19.64 6.93 -17.94
CA SER A 754 20.03 7.82 -16.83
C SER A 754 21.54 7.90 -16.56
N ARG A 755 22.38 7.07 -17.22
CA ARG A 755 23.83 6.96 -16.93
C ARG A 755 24.56 8.28 -17.14
N ASP A 756 24.34 8.93 -18.28
CA ASP A 756 25.05 10.14 -18.70
C ASP A 756 24.11 11.33 -18.91
N ARG A 757 22.86 11.23 -18.44
CA ARG A 757 21.80 12.20 -18.69
C ARG A 757 21.01 12.45 -17.42
N ARG A 758 20.51 13.67 -17.29
CA ARG A 758 19.51 14.00 -16.27
C ARG A 758 18.15 13.53 -16.75
N MET A 759 17.71 12.38 -16.31
CA MET A 759 16.42 11.77 -16.68
C MET A 759 15.35 12.09 -15.64
N ILE A 760 14.19 12.59 -16.07
CA ILE A 760 13.06 12.98 -15.21
C ILE A 760 11.80 12.33 -15.75
N ASN A 761 11.01 11.70 -14.87
CA ASN A 761 9.68 11.19 -15.20
C ASN A 761 8.64 12.24 -14.83
N ALA A 762 7.83 12.68 -15.80
CA ALA A 762 6.77 13.66 -15.64
C ALA A 762 5.40 13.02 -15.91
N TYR A 763 4.43 13.31 -15.07
CA TYR A 763 3.06 12.82 -15.20
C TYR A 763 2.05 13.94 -15.05
N GLY A 764 1.05 13.94 -15.90
CA GLY A 764 -0.12 14.78 -15.80
C GLY A 764 -1.09 14.53 -16.95
N PRO A 765 -2.40 14.49 -16.70
CA PRO A 765 -3.40 14.53 -17.77
C PRO A 765 -3.58 15.95 -18.29
N THR A 766 -4.06 16.10 -19.52
CA THR A 766 -4.33 17.39 -20.16
C THR A 766 -5.24 18.28 -19.31
N GLU A 767 -6.15 17.67 -18.55
CA GLU A 767 -7.06 18.34 -17.64
C GLU A 767 -6.36 19.06 -16.44
N THR A 768 -5.05 18.84 -16.27
CA THR A 768 -4.23 19.48 -15.22
C THR A 768 -3.08 20.34 -15.78
N THR A 769 -3.22 20.83 -17.02
CA THR A 769 -2.23 21.64 -17.73
C THR A 769 -0.90 20.90 -17.87
N VAL A 770 -0.87 19.85 -18.71
CA VAL A 770 0.29 19.05 -19.14
C VAL A 770 0.90 18.19 -18.03
N CYS A 771 1.33 18.82 -16.92
CA CYS A 771 2.14 18.14 -15.91
C CYS A 771 1.67 18.48 -14.49
N ALA A 772 1.33 17.47 -13.70
CA ALA A 772 0.94 17.59 -12.31
C ALA A 772 2.04 17.16 -11.34
N THR A 773 2.89 16.19 -11.75
CA THR A 773 4.01 15.70 -10.93
C THR A 773 5.28 15.51 -11.75
N MET A 774 6.43 15.63 -11.11
CA MET A 774 7.74 15.35 -11.69
C MET A 774 8.62 14.62 -10.67
N SER A 775 9.36 13.61 -11.11
CA SER A 775 10.33 12.92 -10.28
C SER A 775 11.56 13.79 -9.98
N ASP A 776 12.29 13.43 -8.94
CA ASP A 776 13.70 13.78 -8.88
C ASP A 776 14.46 13.09 -10.03
N PRO A 777 15.68 13.52 -10.36
CA PRO A 777 16.47 12.84 -11.37
C PRO A 777 16.58 11.34 -11.09
N LEU A 778 16.12 10.53 -12.04
CA LEU A 778 16.16 9.07 -11.94
C LEU A 778 17.60 8.57 -12.07
N THR A 779 17.94 7.54 -11.32
CA THR A 779 19.28 6.91 -11.36
C THR A 779 19.13 5.38 -11.44
N ALA A 780 20.05 4.72 -12.11
CA ALA A 780 20.06 3.26 -12.20
C ALA A 780 20.29 2.58 -10.83
N ALA A 781 21.12 3.19 -9.98
CA ALA A 781 21.43 2.67 -8.66
C ALA A 781 20.33 3.03 -7.65
N GLY A 782 19.68 2.03 -7.07
CA GLY A 782 18.64 2.22 -6.04
C GLY A 782 17.27 2.66 -6.56
N SER A 783 17.00 2.54 -7.86
CA SER A 783 15.66 2.79 -8.39
C SER A 783 14.67 1.75 -7.85
N PRO A 784 13.46 2.18 -7.43
CA PRO A 784 12.39 1.25 -7.11
C PRO A 784 12.05 0.35 -8.31
N ALA A 785 11.42 -0.79 -8.04
CA ALA A 785 10.99 -1.72 -9.09
C ALA A 785 10.12 -1.05 -10.17
N VAL A 786 9.42 0.04 -9.83
CA VAL A 786 8.68 0.90 -10.76
C VAL A 786 9.16 2.34 -10.56
N PRO A 787 9.62 3.04 -11.61
CA PRO A 787 10.03 4.45 -11.50
C PRO A 787 8.86 5.34 -11.03
N PRO A 788 9.06 6.19 -10.00
CA PRO A 788 7.98 7.03 -9.48
C PRO A 788 7.59 8.13 -10.49
N ILE A 789 6.32 8.55 -10.43
CA ILE A 789 5.86 9.77 -11.14
C ILE A 789 6.26 11.06 -10.40
N GLY A 790 6.84 10.94 -9.22
CA GLY A 790 7.45 12.03 -8.47
C GLY A 790 6.49 12.79 -7.56
N ARG A 791 6.84 14.05 -7.30
CA ARG A 791 6.11 14.96 -6.43
C ARG A 791 5.37 16.02 -7.23
N ALA A 792 4.33 16.59 -6.64
CA ALA A 792 3.54 17.64 -7.25
C ALA A 792 4.41 18.85 -7.71
N VAL A 793 4.02 19.46 -8.83
CA VAL A 793 4.59 20.73 -9.31
C VAL A 793 4.16 21.89 -8.39
N TRP A 794 4.73 23.07 -8.57
CA TRP A 794 4.40 24.25 -7.76
C TRP A 794 2.89 24.46 -7.64
N ASN A 795 2.43 24.90 -6.47
CA ASN A 795 1.04 25.25 -6.19
C ASN A 795 0.01 24.18 -6.56
N THR A 796 0.46 22.93 -6.75
CA THR A 796 -0.38 21.78 -7.10
C THR A 796 -0.41 20.82 -5.90
N ARG A 797 -1.59 20.32 -5.56
CA ARG A 797 -1.82 19.29 -4.56
C ARG A 797 -2.22 18.01 -5.26
N VAL A 798 -1.65 16.92 -4.79
CA VAL A 798 -1.93 15.57 -5.28
C VAL A 798 -2.44 14.74 -4.12
N TYR A 799 -3.62 14.16 -4.30
CA TYR A 799 -4.27 13.34 -3.27
C TYR A 799 -4.44 11.92 -3.78
N VAL A 800 -4.17 10.94 -2.93
CA VAL A 800 -4.54 9.54 -3.16
C VAL A 800 -5.69 9.23 -2.20
N LEU A 801 -6.89 9.04 -2.76
CA LEU A 801 -8.12 8.97 -1.98
C LEU A 801 -8.85 7.65 -2.19
N ASP A 802 -9.61 7.25 -1.17
CA ASP A 802 -10.57 6.15 -1.26
C ASP A 802 -11.89 6.60 -1.95
N ALA A 803 -12.84 5.67 -2.09
CA ALA A 803 -14.15 5.95 -2.68
C ALA A 803 -14.98 6.99 -1.88
N GLY A 804 -14.66 7.21 -0.61
CA GLY A 804 -15.26 8.23 0.26
C GLY A 804 -14.54 9.58 0.23
N LEU A 805 -13.60 9.79 -0.69
CA LEU A 805 -12.75 10.98 -0.82
C LEU A 805 -11.89 11.25 0.44
N ARG A 806 -11.42 10.21 1.11
CA ARG A 806 -10.48 10.33 2.24
C ARG A 806 -9.09 9.88 1.81
N PRO A 807 -8.04 10.51 2.35
CA PRO A 807 -6.69 10.06 2.11
C PRO A 807 -6.51 8.60 2.53
N VAL A 808 -5.86 7.81 1.68
CA VAL A 808 -5.48 6.45 2.03
C VAL A 808 -4.15 6.47 2.79
N PRO A 809 -3.87 5.47 3.63
CA PRO A 809 -2.59 5.35 4.30
C PRO A 809 -1.42 5.25 3.30
N PRO A 810 -0.21 5.70 3.66
CA PRO A 810 0.98 5.48 2.84
C PRO A 810 1.17 4.00 2.50
N GLY A 811 1.51 3.71 1.23
CA GLY A 811 1.63 2.35 0.71
C GLY A 811 0.33 1.71 0.22
N VAL A 812 -0.83 2.31 0.50
CA VAL A 812 -2.14 1.83 0.05
C VAL A 812 -2.51 2.48 -1.28
N SER A 813 -3.04 1.68 -2.20
CA SER A 813 -3.55 2.16 -3.48
C SER A 813 -4.88 2.90 -3.33
N GLY A 814 -5.05 3.97 -4.11
CA GLY A 814 -6.28 4.76 -4.16
C GLY A 814 -6.42 5.48 -5.48
N GLU A 815 -7.53 6.19 -5.66
CA GLU A 815 -7.74 7.05 -6.83
C GLU A 815 -6.93 8.34 -6.70
N LEU A 816 -6.24 8.71 -7.77
CA LEU A 816 -5.43 9.91 -7.82
C LEU A 816 -6.30 11.13 -8.13
N TYR A 817 -6.20 12.17 -7.32
CA TYR A 817 -6.83 13.47 -7.53
C TYR A 817 -5.79 14.57 -7.56
N VAL A 818 -6.00 15.55 -8.44
CA VAL A 818 -5.11 16.71 -8.62
C VAL A 818 -5.89 18.00 -8.39
N ALA A 819 -5.37 18.90 -7.57
CA ALA A 819 -5.95 20.22 -7.30
C ALA A 819 -4.88 21.31 -7.49
N GLY A 820 -5.30 22.51 -7.88
CA GLY A 820 -4.40 23.64 -8.05
C GLY A 820 -4.74 24.52 -9.26
N PRO A 821 -3.91 25.54 -9.55
CA PRO A 821 -4.16 26.52 -10.63
C PRO A 821 -4.08 25.91 -12.04
N GLY A 822 -3.45 24.72 -12.17
CA GLY A 822 -3.34 23.99 -13.43
C GLY A 822 -4.61 23.27 -13.86
N LEU A 823 -5.69 23.28 -13.07
CA LEU A 823 -6.94 22.61 -13.46
C LEU A 823 -7.58 23.26 -14.68
N ALA A 824 -7.92 22.45 -15.68
CA ALA A 824 -8.70 22.89 -16.81
C ALA A 824 -10.08 23.43 -16.38
N ARG A 825 -10.67 24.29 -17.22
CA ARG A 825 -12.03 24.76 -17.02
C ARG A 825 -13.03 23.59 -17.06
N GLY A 826 -12.81 22.64 -17.95
CA GLY A 826 -13.60 21.45 -18.17
C GLY A 826 -13.57 21.00 -19.62
N TYR A 827 -14.56 20.20 -20.01
CA TYR A 827 -14.70 19.67 -21.37
C TYR A 827 -15.67 20.53 -22.20
N VAL A 828 -15.27 20.82 -23.45
CA VAL A 828 -16.08 21.60 -24.39
C VAL A 828 -17.43 20.93 -24.60
N GLY A 829 -18.54 21.67 -24.37
CA GLY A 829 -19.90 21.20 -24.59
C GLY A 829 -20.37 20.01 -23.75
N ARG A 830 -19.60 19.59 -22.74
CA ARG A 830 -19.87 18.36 -21.96
C ARG A 830 -19.95 18.62 -20.45
N ALA A 831 -20.98 19.37 -20.03
CA ALA A 831 -21.16 19.78 -18.62
C ALA A 831 -21.27 18.58 -17.64
N GLY A 832 -22.00 17.51 -18.03
CA GLY A 832 -22.16 16.31 -17.20
C GLY A 832 -20.83 15.60 -16.95
N LEU A 833 -20.01 15.41 -18.00
CA LEU A 833 -18.68 14.82 -17.87
C LEU A 833 -17.74 15.72 -17.04
N THR A 834 -17.81 17.03 -17.21
CA THR A 834 -17.07 18.01 -16.42
C THR A 834 -17.41 17.86 -14.94
N GLY A 835 -18.70 17.82 -14.58
CA GLY A 835 -19.14 17.69 -13.19
C GLY A 835 -18.77 16.34 -12.55
N SER A 836 -18.61 15.25 -13.33
CA SER A 836 -18.21 13.94 -12.81
C SER A 836 -16.70 13.79 -12.59
N ARG A 837 -15.87 14.59 -13.28
CA ARG A 837 -14.42 14.53 -13.19
C ARG A 837 -13.80 15.68 -12.37
N PHE A 838 -14.39 16.89 -12.46
CA PHE A 838 -13.96 18.05 -11.67
C PHE A 838 -14.88 18.20 -10.47
N VAL A 839 -14.53 17.54 -9.39
CA VAL A 839 -15.34 17.47 -8.15
C VAL A 839 -14.87 18.51 -7.13
N ALA A 840 -15.66 18.74 -6.07
CA ALA A 840 -15.28 19.64 -4.99
C ALA A 840 -14.02 19.13 -4.28
N ASP A 841 -13.09 20.02 -3.94
CA ASP A 841 -11.89 19.73 -3.16
C ASP A 841 -12.18 19.88 -1.65
N PRO A 842 -12.31 18.80 -0.87
CA PRO A 842 -12.59 18.87 0.56
C PRO A 842 -11.40 19.36 1.41
N PHE A 843 -10.21 19.43 0.83
CA PHE A 843 -8.97 19.83 1.51
C PHE A 843 -8.53 21.25 1.12
N GLY A 844 -9.14 21.83 0.08
CA GLY A 844 -8.85 23.16 -0.43
C GLY A 844 -9.68 24.27 0.19
N GLY A 845 -9.53 25.49 -0.34
CA GLY A 845 -10.36 26.63 0.01
C GLY A 845 -11.80 26.51 -0.52
N VAL A 846 -12.68 27.39 -0.03
CA VAL A 846 -14.07 27.46 -0.48
C VAL A 846 -14.16 27.63 -2.00
N GLY A 847 -14.92 26.77 -2.69
CA GLY A 847 -15.06 26.76 -4.14
C GLY A 847 -13.92 26.03 -4.88
N GLY A 848 -12.96 25.48 -4.15
CA GLY A 848 -11.89 24.65 -4.71
C GLY A 848 -12.43 23.41 -5.44
N ARG A 849 -11.73 23.06 -6.52
CA ARG A 849 -12.01 21.86 -7.32
C ARG A 849 -10.78 20.96 -7.36
N MET A 850 -11.01 19.67 -7.52
CA MET A 850 -9.98 18.70 -7.84
C MET A 850 -10.41 17.85 -9.04
N TYR A 851 -9.47 17.43 -9.84
CA TYR A 851 -9.68 16.54 -10.98
C TYR A 851 -9.45 15.10 -10.56
N ARG A 852 -10.41 14.25 -10.87
CA ARG A 852 -10.33 12.80 -10.71
C ARG A 852 -9.67 12.20 -11.96
N THR A 853 -8.50 11.58 -11.84
CA THR A 853 -7.68 11.11 -12.98
C THR A 853 -8.22 9.86 -13.69
#